data_88576944407b24dd7995b8284c510efe
#
_entry.id   88576944407b24dd7995b8284c510efe
#
_cell.length_a   1.000
_cell.length_b   1.000
_cell.length_c   1.000
_cell.angle_alpha   90.00
_cell.angle_beta   90.00
_cell.angle_gamma   90.00
#
_symmetry.space_group_name_H-M   'P 1'
#
loop_
_entity.id
_entity.type
_entity.pdbx_description
1 polymer ?
#
loop_
_entity_poly.entity_id
_entity_poly.type
_entity_poly.pdbx_seq_one_letter_code
_entity_poly.pdbx_strand_id
1 'polypeptide(L)'
;MAAVQQLEPVPTPAARPQSIADSPFTNNGDTERASPPAQPGISLCSEPQRGDTRIVVIMFGKGQEKIVSVFAEVLGKPSKMKPRFESITKDDQGWVIGIPADSAKDDIATRDRGLVVAINAHCTGLGMPPDVYLSAQCDYEFLYTESPFFRRDLARFTSHILGQICHHRALMAKPRTFIISTTFPDVHAALPNIDILTVGADAIEIRVDLLKEPLGDGTYSEISSLSYVGEQLMLLRQRTELPIIFTTRCTNENGRFPMDNPGLYYEYLYRALQWGVEYLDVELWLPESIRKKLYEQRGNSRIMSAFHDFSGTFKWTSERAESIFLESQRYADCVKMIAIINDHNENFELEYFRSKIKAKYPDSVPLSAVNMGETGQFSRTLNKVFTPITHPLLPIIAAPGQMSAAEINQALALLGQLPKKNMYGITSPAMRSVTPQAPFYEKCFNELGLPHQFAVVEWQPKGPGCIGTWCNQKNFGGAYFNPAVSLKSLATHSDFLASLNNGAGPTVSEAARLIGMVDTIVVRPAPSSAPTSAPSSIPSSPPRHKNGDSYSALGPSQSGLPPNTTLVLDNASWKGILSTLTRDFAPSAYFGCAAVVLASSAEDAASALFALKALKVGKVYTVGFKTPPAFGKDLLIEPFTSLESIQRARTVGANGSNVGTGTGSPFLVVSALGPEKSTLVGMLVRLFGTRGSGTDSRKVFLDLADRPASAKGDPALIAERSGFAAYGAADVTAFTTVETLRLLVGQNVPYSFVRLASGRTLF
;
A
#
# COMPACT_ATOMS: atom_id res chain seq x y z
N MET A 1 11.02 4.13 48.22
CA MET A 1 10.51 5.35 48.91
C MET A 1 10.97 6.54 48.06
N ALA A 2 10.15 6.98 47.14
CA ALA A 2 10.42 8.18 46.36
C ALA A 2 9.17 9.08 46.44
N ALA A 3 9.43 10.35 46.69
CA ALA A 3 8.46 11.36 47.09
C ALA A 3 7.49 11.67 45.94
N VAL A 4 6.21 11.71 46.28
CA VAL A 4 5.13 12.26 45.47
C VAL A 4 5.23 13.79 45.54
N GLN A 5 5.55 14.44 44.43
CA GLN A 5 5.35 15.88 44.29
C GLN A 5 3.90 16.15 43.91
N GLN A 6 3.22 16.90 44.78
CA GLN A 6 1.87 17.43 44.57
C GLN A 6 1.91 18.48 43.46
N LEU A 7 1.07 18.31 42.44
CA LEU A 7 0.79 19.32 41.42
C LEU A 7 -0.32 20.26 41.93
N GLU A 8 -0.06 21.54 41.91
CA GLU A 8 -1.00 22.62 42.21
C GLU A 8 -2.14 22.72 41.18
N PRO A 9 -3.31 23.20 41.56
CA PRO A 9 -4.47 23.26 40.69
C PRO A 9 -4.38 24.41 39.69
N VAL A 10 -4.70 24.11 38.40
CA VAL A 10 -4.79 25.05 37.29
C VAL A 10 -6.04 25.93 37.42
N PRO A 11 -5.98 27.27 37.22
CA PRO A 11 -7.13 28.13 37.30
C PRO A 11 -8.06 28.04 36.08
N THR A 12 -9.35 28.19 36.40
CA THR A 12 -10.51 28.17 35.46
C THR A 12 -10.43 29.34 34.44
N PRO A 13 -10.71 29.14 33.15
CA PRO A 13 -10.78 30.25 32.21
C PRO A 13 -12.13 30.94 32.23
N ALA A 14 -12.08 32.26 32.20
CA ALA A 14 -13.20 33.18 32.14
C ALA A 14 -13.85 33.26 30.73
N ALA A 15 -15.11 33.62 30.79
CA ALA A 15 -16.13 33.97 29.80
C ALA A 15 -15.72 34.31 28.34
N ARG A 16 -16.57 33.83 27.42
CA ARG A 16 -16.71 34.18 26.00
C ARG A 16 -16.93 35.68 25.74
N PRO A 17 -16.49 36.20 24.62
CA PRO A 17 -17.18 37.30 23.94
C PRO A 17 -17.99 36.82 22.73
N GLN A 18 -19.02 37.60 22.49
CA GLN A 18 -20.13 37.42 21.58
C GLN A 18 -19.77 37.58 20.10
N SER A 19 -20.64 37.01 19.29
CA SER A 19 -20.91 37.12 17.87
C SER A 19 -20.62 38.48 17.19
N ILE A 20 -20.07 38.41 15.97
CA ILE A 20 -20.24 39.45 14.96
C ILE A 20 -20.84 38.79 13.71
N ALA A 21 -21.88 39.47 13.20
CA ALA A 21 -22.80 39.08 12.15
C ALA A 21 -22.28 39.31 10.74
N ASP A 22 -22.81 38.49 9.85
CA ASP A 22 -23.25 38.71 8.47
C ASP A 22 -22.48 39.63 7.52
N SER A 23 -22.09 39.04 6.40
CA SER A 23 -22.42 39.66 5.09
C SER A 23 -22.31 38.61 3.95
N PRO A 24 -23.05 38.79 2.85
CA PRO A 24 -23.50 37.74 1.96
C PRO A 24 -22.62 37.63 0.72
N PHE A 25 -22.35 36.38 0.27
CA PHE A 25 -21.90 36.15 -1.10
C PHE A 25 -22.87 35.25 -1.85
N THR A 26 -23.25 35.74 -2.97
CA THR A 26 -24.18 35.33 -3.98
C THR A 26 -23.93 33.93 -4.51
N ASN A 27 -25.05 33.19 -4.63
CA ASN A 27 -25.22 31.95 -5.41
C ASN A 27 -24.78 32.17 -6.87
N ASN A 28 -23.90 31.25 -7.33
CA ASN A 28 -23.97 30.76 -8.69
C ASN A 28 -23.94 29.24 -8.65
N GLY A 29 -25.07 28.66 -9.03
CA GLY A 29 -25.26 27.24 -9.07
C GLY A 29 -24.52 26.60 -10.24
N ASP A 30 -23.72 25.63 -9.91
CA ASP A 30 -23.42 24.46 -10.75
C ASP A 30 -23.62 23.22 -9.89
N THR A 31 -24.70 22.50 -10.17
CA THR A 31 -25.00 21.21 -9.59
C THR A 31 -24.00 20.18 -10.14
N GLU A 32 -22.83 20.07 -9.55
CA GLU A 32 -22.04 18.85 -9.64
C GLU A 32 -22.83 17.72 -8.97
N ARG A 33 -23.33 16.80 -9.79
CA ARG A 33 -23.82 15.51 -9.34
C ARG A 33 -22.70 14.85 -8.56
N ALA A 34 -22.86 14.78 -7.25
CA ALA A 34 -22.01 14.00 -6.38
C ALA A 34 -21.97 12.56 -6.91
N SER A 35 -20.80 12.15 -7.37
CA SER A 35 -20.51 10.76 -7.69
C SER A 35 -20.80 9.90 -6.45
N PRO A 36 -21.45 8.74 -6.58
CA PRO A 36 -21.69 7.87 -5.44
C PRO A 36 -20.35 7.54 -4.76
N PRO A 37 -20.31 7.43 -3.41
CA PRO A 37 -19.08 7.17 -2.69
C PRO A 37 -18.41 5.91 -3.25
N ALA A 38 -17.14 6.03 -3.65
CA ALA A 38 -16.34 4.94 -4.17
C ALA A 38 -16.39 3.79 -3.17
N GLN A 39 -16.90 2.62 -3.59
CA GLN A 39 -16.90 1.43 -2.77
C GLN A 39 -15.46 1.12 -2.35
N PRO A 40 -15.19 0.79 -1.08
CA PRO A 40 -13.84 0.53 -0.59
C PRO A 40 -13.27 -0.72 -1.29
N GLY A 41 -12.54 -0.50 -2.37
CA GLY A 41 -11.70 -1.51 -2.98
C GLY A 41 -10.56 -1.82 -2.03
N ILE A 42 -10.44 -3.07 -1.59
CA ILE A 42 -9.32 -3.53 -0.77
C ILE A 42 -8.10 -3.57 -1.67
N SER A 43 -7.29 -2.53 -1.67
CA SER A 43 -6.03 -2.48 -2.39
C SER A 43 -4.97 -1.74 -1.58
N LEU A 44 -3.80 -2.35 -1.39
CA LEU A 44 -2.62 -1.66 -0.85
C LEU A 44 -2.00 -0.72 -1.90
N CYS A 45 -2.22 -1.00 -3.18
CA CYS A 45 -1.88 -0.08 -4.26
C CYS A 45 -3.06 0.88 -4.44
N SER A 46 -3.00 2.05 -3.81
CA SER A 46 -3.84 3.17 -4.20
C SER A 46 -3.51 3.54 -5.64
N GLU A 47 -4.52 3.95 -6.42
CA GLU A 47 -4.26 4.48 -7.75
C GLU A 47 -3.21 5.61 -7.67
N PRO A 48 -2.22 5.61 -8.57
CA PRO A 48 -1.16 6.61 -8.56
C PRO A 48 -1.74 8.02 -8.69
N GLN A 49 -1.30 8.92 -7.81
CA GLN A 49 -1.72 10.32 -7.79
C GLN A 49 -0.72 11.17 -8.57
N ARG A 50 -1.14 12.36 -9.00
CA ARG A 50 -0.25 13.26 -9.74
C ARG A 50 0.96 13.70 -8.90
N GLY A 51 0.79 13.77 -7.59
CA GLY A 51 1.85 14.09 -6.65
C GLY A 51 2.37 15.52 -6.72
N ASP A 52 3.52 15.74 -6.08
CA ASP A 52 4.24 17.03 -6.03
C ASP A 52 4.81 17.38 -7.42
N THR A 53 4.61 18.61 -7.86
CA THR A 53 5.07 19.11 -9.16
C THR A 53 6.32 19.98 -9.09
N ARG A 54 6.88 20.18 -7.88
CA ARG A 54 8.13 20.93 -7.70
C ARG A 54 9.31 20.26 -8.42
N ILE A 55 10.35 21.03 -8.66
CA ILE A 55 11.60 20.56 -9.27
C ILE A 55 12.34 19.70 -8.25
N VAL A 56 12.67 18.47 -8.62
CA VAL A 56 13.46 17.56 -7.77
C VAL A 56 14.95 17.87 -7.94
N VAL A 57 15.58 18.27 -6.84
CA VAL A 57 17.00 18.62 -6.77
C VAL A 57 17.74 17.59 -5.93
N ILE A 58 18.74 16.95 -6.52
CA ILE A 58 19.55 15.91 -5.89
C ILE A 58 20.92 16.50 -5.56
N MET A 59 21.21 16.58 -4.27
CA MET A 59 22.57 16.88 -3.80
C MET A 59 23.34 15.57 -3.69
N PHE A 60 24.58 15.56 -4.16
CA PHE A 60 25.42 14.37 -4.20
C PHE A 60 26.85 14.65 -3.82
N GLY A 61 27.51 13.67 -3.19
CA GLY A 61 28.91 13.73 -2.82
C GLY A 61 29.86 13.56 -4.03
N LYS A 62 31.12 13.89 -3.84
CA LYS A 62 32.16 13.75 -4.86
C LYS A 62 32.24 12.31 -5.40
N GLY A 63 32.17 12.15 -6.74
CA GLY A 63 32.21 10.85 -7.42
C GLY A 63 30.87 10.11 -7.43
N GLN A 64 29.79 10.72 -6.95
CA GLN A 64 28.44 10.13 -6.88
C GLN A 64 27.48 10.74 -7.93
N GLU A 65 27.97 11.41 -8.94
CA GLU A 65 27.17 12.12 -9.97
C GLU A 65 26.13 11.21 -10.64
N LYS A 66 26.46 9.92 -10.77
CA LYS A 66 25.57 8.91 -11.38
C LYS A 66 24.21 8.80 -10.67
N ILE A 67 24.15 9.12 -9.38
CA ILE A 67 22.88 9.05 -8.62
C ILE A 67 21.81 9.95 -9.22
N VAL A 68 22.17 11.10 -9.76
CA VAL A 68 21.25 12.07 -10.37
C VAL A 68 20.55 11.44 -11.60
N SER A 69 21.32 10.74 -12.43
CA SER A 69 20.74 10.04 -13.61
C SER A 69 19.83 8.88 -13.17
N VAL A 70 20.15 8.18 -12.08
CA VAL A 70 19.28 7.10 -11.57
C VAL A 70 17.96 7.66 -11.02
N PHE A 71 17.98 8.78 -10.30
CA PHE A 71 16.75 9.48 -9.88
C PHE A 71 15.92 9.92 -11.10
N ALA A 72 16.59 10.47 -12.10
CA ALA A 72 15.95 10.91 -13.34
C ALA A 72 15.28 9.74 -14.09
N GLU A 73 15.98 8.61 -14.22
CA GLU A 73 15.41 7.39 -14.80
C GLU A 73 14.20 6.86 -14.03
N VAL A 74 14.31 6.76 -12.70
CA VAL A 74 13.21 6.28 -11.84
C VAL A 74 11.98 7.18 -11.92
N LEU A 75 12.18 8.49 -12.07
CA LEU A 75 11.10 9.47 -12.22
C LEU A 75 10.63 9.67 -13.68
N GLY A 76 11.31 9.05 -14.64
CA GLY A 76 11.02 9.22 -16.07
C GLY A 76 11.26 10.63 -16.60
N LYS A 77 12.22 11.35 -16.02
CA LYS A 77 12.57 12.73 -16.35
C LYS A 77 14.00 12.81 -16.88
N PRO A 78 14.35 13.79 -17.70
CA PRO A 78 15.74 14.08 -18.03
C PRO A 78 16.48 14.67 -16.82
N SER A 79 17.81 14.54 -16.78
CA SER A 79 18.66 15.13 -15.76
C SER A 79 19.52 16.27 -16.30
N LYS A 80 19.86 17.21 -15.42
CA LYS A 80 20.69 18.37 -15.71
C LYS A 80 21.53 18.73 -14.49
N MET A 81 22.80 19.03 -14.71
CA MET A 81 23.68 19.47 -13.63
C MET A 81 23.67 20.99 -13.54
N LYS A 82 23.63 21.51 -12.32
CA LYS A 82 23.73 22.93 -12.03
C LYS A 82 24.73 23.19 -10.88
N PRO A 83 25.38 24.35 -10.85
CA PRO A 83 26.37 24.64 -9.83
C PRO A 83 25.75 24.97 -8.46
N ARG A 84 24.58 25.62 -8.41
CA ARG A 84 23.95 26.16 -7.19
C ARG A 84 22.44 26.22 -7.29
N PHE A 85 21.73 26.32 -6.15
CA PHE A 85 20.28 26.49 -6.07
C PHE A 85 19.80 27.78 -6.73
N GLU A 86 20.54 28.89 -6.58
CA GLU A 86 20.21 30.17 -7.21
C GLU A 86 20.08 30.11 -8.74
N SER A 87 20.75 29.14 -9.37
CA SER A 87 20.67 28.96 -10.83
C SER A 87 19.43 28.23 -11.32
N ILE A 88 18.57 27.74 -10.39
CA ILE A 88 17.35 27.01 -10.72
C ILE A 88 16.22 28.00 -11.00
N THR A 89 15.53 27.80 -12.10
CA THR A 89 14.42 28.64 -12.55
C THR A 89 13.19 27.79 -12.86
N LYS A 90 12.05 28.43 -13.12
CA LYS A 90 10.82 27.72 -13.53
C LYS A 90 10.99 26.96 -14.85
N ASP A 91 11.95 27.34 -15.70
CA ASP A 91 12.24 26.65 -16.96
C ASP A 91 12.88 25.25 -16.75
N ASP A 92 13.32 24.96 -15.50
CA ASP A 92 13.83 23.65 -15.14
C ASP A 92 12.71 22.67 -14.70
N GLN A 93 11.45 23.09 -14.76
CA GLN A 93 10.32 22.18 -14.51
C GLN A 93 10.37 21.01 -15.50
N GLY A 94 10.17 19.79 -14.98
CA GLY A 94 10.26 18.58 -15.78
C GLY A 94 11.64 17.93 -15.79
N TRP A 95 12.65 18.58 -15.21
CA TRP A 95 14.00 18.03 -15.05
C TRP A 95 14.27 17.55 -13.63
N VAL A 96 15.20 16.61 -13.48
CA VAL A 96 15.87 16.32 -12.21
C VAL A 96 17.19 17.06 -12.23
N ILE A 97 17.42 17.91 -11.24
CA ILE A 97 18.62 18.76 -11.16
C ILE A 97 19.63 18.13 -10.19
N GLY A 98 20.88 18.00 -10.63
CA GLY A 98 21.99 17.59 -9.76
C GLY A 98 22.78 18.80 -9.31
N ILE A 99 23.11 18.90 -8.02
CA ILE A 99 24.00 19.91 -7.45
C ILE A 99 25.06 19.19 -6.59
N PRO A 100 26.37 19.48 -6.76
CA PRO A 100 27.39 18.97 -5.85
C PRO A 100 27.12 19.40 -4.40
N ALA A 101 27.25 18.48 -3.45
CA ALA A 101 26.96 18.74 -2.03
C ALA A 101 27.75 19.93 -1.47
N ASP A 102 29.05 20.04 -1.84
CA ASP A 102 29.89 21.12 -1.39
C ASP A 102 29.42 22.51 -1.86
N SER A 103 28.91 22.59 -3.10
CA SER A 103 28.33 23.81 -3.65
C SER A 103 26.95 24.13 -3.08
N ALA A 104 26.17 23.10 -2.75
CA ALA A 104 24.82 23.25 -2.19
C ALA A 104 24.83 23.88 -0.78
N LYS A 105 25.90 23.71 0.01
CA LYS A 105 26.02 24.28 1.36
C LYS A 105 25.87 25.79 1.38
N ASP A 106 26.31 26.48 0.33
CA ASP A 106 26.36 27.95 0.30
C ASP A 106 24.95 28.56 0.24
N ASP A 107 23.99 27.92 -0.46
CA ASP A 107 22.71 28.52 -0.77
C ASP A 107 21.46 27.64 -0.51
N ILE A 108 21.62 26.43 0.03
CA ILE A 108 20.50 25.55 0.36
C ILE A 108 19.48 26.19 1.30
N ALA A 109 19.94 26.99 2.27
CA ALA A 109 19.07 27.64 3.25
C ALA A 109 18.14 28.69 2.61
N THR A 110 18.58 29.34 1.52
CA THR A 110 17.88 30.43 0.85
C THR A 110 17.02 29.95 -0.33
N ARG A 111 17.02 28.63 -0.62
CA ARG A 111 16.26 28.09 -1.75
C ARG A 111 14.76 28.38 -1.67
N ASP A 112 14.11 28.55 -2.81
CA ASP A 112 12.65 28.62 -2.90
C ASP A 112 12.01 27.24 -2.68
N ARG A 113 11.54 26.98 -1.47
CA ARG A 113 10.86 25.71 -1.09
C ARG A 113 9.53 25.51 -1.81
N GLY A 114 8.94 26.55 -2.39
CA GLY A 114 7.75 26.45 -3.23
C GLY A 114 8.07 25.93 -4.63
N LEU A 115 9.29 26.15 -5.10
CA LEU A 115 9.73 25.77 -6.44
C LEU A 115 10.45 24.41 -6.45
N VAL A 116 11.25 24.08 -5.40
CA VAL A 116 12.13 22.92 -5.37
C VAL A 116 11.88 22.00 -4.18
N VAL A 117 12.15 20.70 -4.39
CA VAL A 117 12.32 19.67 -3.33
C VAL A 117 13.78 19.28 -3.32
N ALA A 118 14.49 19.57 -2.22
CA ALA A 118 15.90 19.27 -2.07
C ALA A 118 16.12 17.93 -1.39
N ILE A 119 16.79 16.99 -2.05
CA ILE A 119 17.09 15.64 -1.56
C ILE A 119 18.59 15.46 -1.45
N ASN A 120 19.10 15.19 -0.25
CA ASN A 120 20.48 14.78 -0.05
C ASN A 120 20.61 13.29 -0.31
N ALA A 121 21.31 12.89 -1.38
CA ALA A 121 21.57 11.49 -1.70
C ALA A 121 22.93 11.08 -1.14
N HIS A 122 22.93 10.23 -0.12
CA HIS A 122 24.15 9.82 0.59
C HIS A 122 24.38 8.31 0.45
N CYS A 123 25.57 7.94 -0.06
CA CYS A 123 26.00 6.54 -0.15
C CYS A 123 26.67 6.08 1.15
N THR A 124 26.01 5.22 1.93
CA THR A 124 26.54 4.70 3.20
C THR A 124 27.69 3.70 3.00
N GLY A 125 27.74 3.03 1.84
CA GLY A 125 28.79 2.03 1.53
C GLY A 125 30.21 2.61 1.36
N LEU A 126 30.39 3.94 1.36
CA LEU A 126 31.68 4.59 1.26
C LEU A 126 32.33 4.91 2.62
N GLY A 127 31.68 4.55 3.73
CA GLY A 127 32.19 4.74 5.08
C GLY A 127 32.33 6.21 5.52
N MET A 128 31.78 7.15 4.76
CA MET A 128 31.73 8.57 5.12
C MET A 128 30.39 8.89 5.78
N PRO A 129 30.35 9.58 6.91
CA PRO A 129 29.09 9.98 7.52
C PRO A 129 28.37 11.02 6.65
N PRO A 130 27.02 11.11 6.72
CA PRO A 130 26.27 12.17 6.07
C PRO A 130 26.72 13.55 6.55
N ASP A 131 26.67 14.54 5.65
CA ASP A 131 26.95 15.93 6.01
C ASP A 131 25.83 16.48 6.88
N VAL A 132 26.11 16.75 8.16
CA VAL A 132 25.12 17.16 9.16
C VAL A 132 24.42 18.46 8.76
N TYR A 133 25.14 19.41 8.14
CA TYR A 133 24.54 20.68 7.73
C TYR A 133 23.53 20.49 6.59
N LEU A 134 23.92 19.75 5.52
CA LEU A 134 23.01 19.45 4.42
C LEU A 134 21.82 18.62 4.89
N SER A 135 22.06 17.62 5.71
CA SER A 135 21.02 16.78 6.30
C SER A 135 20.01 17.59 7.12
N ALA A 136 20.45 18.63 7.84
CA ALA A 136 19.57 19.51 8.60
C ALA A 136 18.75 20.46 7.72
N GLN A 137 19.27 20.85 6.56
CA GLN A 137 18.68 21.85 5.68
C GLN A 137 17.85 21.27 4.52
N CYS A 138 18.12 20.02 4.10
CA CYS A 138 17.38 19.37 3.02
C CYS A 138 15.92 19.09 3.41
N ASP A 139 15.05 18.90 2.41
CA ASP A 139 13.68 18.47 2.64
C ASP A 139 13.65 16.96 2.93
N TYR A 140 14.47 16.20 2.19
CA TYR A 140 14.60 14.75 2.34
C TYR A 140 16.04 14.30 2.21
N GLU A 141 16.35 13.12 2.77
CA GLU A 141 17.64 12.45 2.67
C GLU A 141 17.44 11.00 2.22
N PHE A 142 18.09 10.63 1.13
CA PHE A 142 18.06 9.27 0.62
C PHE A 142 19.38 8.57 0.90
N LEU A 143 19.35 7.68 1.90
CA LEU A 143 20.48 6.80 2.22
C LEU A 143 20.43 5.57 1.31
N TYR A 144 21.59 5.20 0.71
CA TYR A 144 21.65 4.08 -0.20
C TYR A 144 22.98 3.35 -0.19
N THR A 145 22.93 2.08 -0.64
CA THR A 145 24.08 1.29 -1.06
C THR A 145 23.80 0.76 -2.47
N GLU A 146 24.85 0.48 -3.24
CA GLU A 146 24.69 -0.20 -4.53
C GLU A 146 24.32 -1.67 -4.29
N SER A 147 23.04 -1.95 -4.27
CA SER A 147 22.45 -3.29 -4.06
C SER A 147 21.48 -3.64 -5.18
N PRO A 148 21.12 -4.91 -5.39
CA PRO A 148 20.08 -5.30 -6.36
C PRO A 148 18.71 -4.64 -6.10
N PHE A 149 18.47 -4.18 -4.86
CA PHE A 149 17.21 -3.58 -4.44
C PHE A 149 17.19 -2.04 -4.54
N PHE A 150 18.30 -1.44 -4.88
CA PHE A 150 18.50 0.01 -4.88
C PHE A 150 17.42 0.77 -5.68
N ARG A 151 17.12 0.35 -6.90
CA ARG A 151 16.12 1.01 -7.74
C ARG A 151 14.71 0.89 -7.16
N ARG A 152 14.37 -0.26 -6.62
CA ARG A 152 13.09 -0.49 -5.97
C ARG A 152 12.92 0.41 -4.74
N ASP A 153 13.97 0.51 -3.93
CA ASP A 153 13.98 1.40 -2.77
C ASP A 153 13.82 2.87 -3.19
N LEU A 154 14.56 3.29 -4.21
CA LEU A 154 14.46 4.64 -4.74
C LEU A 154 13.08 4.95 -5.34
N ALA A 155 12.49 4.02 -6.08
CA ALA A 155 11.14 4.18 -6.63
C ALA A 155 10.09 4.32 -5.52
N ARG A 156 10.18 3.49 -4.47
CA ARG A 156 9.32 3.58 -3.27
C ARG A 156 9.49 4.92 -2.56
N PHE A 157 10.74 5.30 -2.27
CA PHE A 157 11.06 6.55 -1.60
C PHE A 157 10.51 7.77 -2.35
N THR A 158 10.83 7.89 -3.64
CA THR A 158 10.37 9.02 -4.46
C THR A 158 8.86 9.05 -4.64
N SER A 159 8.22 7.88 -4.81
CA SER A 159 6.76 7.79 -4.91
C SER A 159 6.06 8.24 -3.63
N HIS A 160 6.63 7.93 -2.46
CA HIS A 160 6.10 8.34 -1.17
C HIS A 160 6.30 9.84 -0.92
N ILE A 161 7.54 10.33 -0.98
CA ILE A 161 7.85 11.73 -0.63
C ILE A 161 7.21 12.74 -1.60
N LEU A 162 6.96 12.34 -2.85
CA LEU A 162 6.26 13.15 -3.83
C LEU A 162 4.73 12.93 -3.83
N GLY A 163 4.18 12.15 -2.89
CA GLY A 163 2.74 11.96 -2.74
C GLY A 163 2.06 11.21 -3.89
N GLN A 164 2.79 10.40 -4.64
CA GLN A 164 2.26 9.63 -5.77
C GLN A 164 1.54 8.35 -5.32
N ILE A 165 1.84 7.86 -4.12
CA ILE A 165 1.21 6.70 -3.48
C ILE A 165 0.80 7.08 -2.05
N CYS A 166 -0.42 6.70 -1.65
CA CYS A 166 -0.93 6.92 -0.29
C CYS A 166 -1.31 5.59 0.37
N HIS A 167 -0.41 5.01 1.16
CA HIS A 167 -0.65 3.76 1.89
C HIS A 167 -1.76 3.89 2.93
N HIS A 168 -1.83 5.03 3.64
CA HIS A 168 -2.77 5.22 4.75
C HIS A 168 -4.22 4.98 4.35
N ARG A 169 -4.68 5.58 3.24
CA ARG A 169 -6.06 5.41 2.76
C ARG A 169 -6.38 3.95 2.45
N ALA A 170 -5.44 3.24 1.81
CA ALA A 170 -5.61 1.83 1.47
C ALA A 170 -5.64 0.93 2.72
N LEU A 171 -4.84 1.24 3.75
CA LEU A 171 -4.83 0.51 5.01
C LEU A 171 -6.12 0.73 5.80
N MET A 172 -6.60 1.97 5.89
CA MET A 172 -7.84 2.30 6.63
C MET A 172 -9.11 1.74 5.95
N ALA A 173 -9.05 1.43 4.67
CA ALA A 173 -10.14 0.77 3.95
C ALA A 173 -10.23 -0.74 4.24
N LYS A 174 -9.21 -1.35 4.84
CA LYS A 174 -9.21 -2.77 5.20
C LYS A 174 -10.12 -3.06 6.40
N PRO A 175 -10.75 -4.23 6.44
CA PRO A 175 -11.56 -4.62 7.59
C PRO A 175 -10.74 -4.81 8.87
N ARG A 176 -9.44 -5.12 8.74
CA ARG A 176 -8.47 -5.28 9.83
C ARG A 176 -7.06 -5.03 9.31
N THR A 177 -6.22 -4.40 10.14
CA THR A 177 -4.79 -4.17 9.86
C THR A 177 -3.92 -4.58 11.04
N PHE A 178 -2.73 -5.11 10.73
CA PHE A 178 -1.76 -5.61 11.69
C PHE A 178 -0.41 -4.90 11.55
N ILE A 179 0.25 -4.65 12.68
CA ILE A 179 1.61 -4.09 12.75
C ILE A 179 2.52 -5.16 13.35
N ILE A 180 3.61 -5.50 12.65
CA ILE A 180 4.67 -6.31 13.24
C ILE A 180 5.83 -5.43 13.67
N SER A 181 6.24 -5.56 14.94
CA SER A 181 7.39 -4.82 15.49
C SER A 181 8.65 -5.65 15.31
N THR A 182 9.68 -5.09 14.65
CA THR A 182 11.00 -5.71 14.61
C THR A 182 11.70 -5.49 15.95
N THR A 183 12.01 -6.58 16.64
CA THR A 183 12.69 -6.54 17.95
C THR A 183 14.15 -6.99 17.87
N PHE A 184 14.68 -7.07 16.66
CA PHE A 184 16.10 -7.39 16.44
C PHE A 184 17.00 -6.21 16.84
N PRO A 185 18.11 -6.50 17.51
CA PRO A 185 19.10 -5.47 17.86
C PRO A 185 19.87 -4.94 16.63
N ASP A 186 19.84 -5.68 15.52
CA ASP A 186 20.41 -5.33 14.23
C ASP A 186 19.47 -5.90 13.13
N VAL A 187 19.09 -5.06 12.18
CA VAL A 187 18.19 -5.42 11.07
C VAL A 187 18.80 -6.52 10.19
N HIS A 188 20.12 -6.60 10.06
CA HIS A 188 20.75 -7.69 9.30
C HIS A 188 20.31 -9.07 9.80
N ALA A 189 20.11 -9.24 11.10
CA ALA A 189 19.64 -10.51 11.68
C ALA A 189 18.17 -10.83 11.31
N ALA A 190 17.36 -9.83 10.95
CA ALA A 190 15.98 -10.02 10.49
C ALA A 190 15.90 -10.43 9.00
N LEU A 191 16.85 -9.97 8.16
CA LEU A 191 16.76 -10.07 6.71
C LEU A 191 16.51 -11.49 6.16
N PRO A 192 17.12 -12.57 6.71
CA PRO A 192 16.84 -13.93 6.23
C PRO A 192 15.38 -14.37 6.38
N ASN A 193 14.67 -13.81 7.36
CA ASN A 193 13.32 -14.22 7.74
C ASN A 193 12.24 -13.16 7.44
N ILE A 194 12.61 -12.01 6.89
CA ILE A 194 11.70 -10.87 6.74
C ILE A 194 10.46 -11.22 5.92
N ASP A 195 10.61 -12.09 4.91
CA ASP A 195 9.54 -12.52 4.02
C ASP A 195 8.47 -13.34 4.75
N ILE A 196 8.88 -14.14 5.76
CA ILE A 196 7.97 -14.93 6.58
C ILE A 196 7.41 -14.07 7.72
N LEU A 197 8.26 -13.29 8.38
CA LEU A 197 7.87 -12.38 9.48
C LEU A 197 6.74 -11.42 9.08
N THR A 198 6.70 -11.02 7.81
CA THR A 198 5.74 -10.02 7.32
C THR A 198 4.45 -10.61 6.75
N VAL A 199 4.27 -11.94 6.77
CA VAL A 199 3.01 -12.58 6.36
C VAL A 199 1.89 -12.16 7.31
N GLY A 200 0.82 -11.63 6.76
CA GLY A 200 -0.33 -11.10 7.52
C GLY A 200 -0.14 -9.68 8.04
N ALA A 201 1.09 -9.15 8.09
CA ALA A 201 1.33 -7.78 8.50
C ALA A 201 0.98 -6.77 7.40
N ASP A 202 0.53 -5.60 7.80
CA ASP A 202 0.17 -4.47 6.92
C ASP A 202 1.16 -3.31 7.04
N ALA A 203 1.89 -3.25 8.14
CA ALA A 203 2.99 -2.34 8.37
C ALA A 203 4.06 -3.03 9.24
N ILE A 204 5.30 -2.57 9.11
CA ILE A 204 6.43 -3.04 9.89
C ILE A 204 6.97 -1.89 10.75
N GLU A 205 7.10 -2.13 12.06
CA GLU A 205 7.63 -1.15 12.99
C GLU A 205 9.12 -1.39 13.24
N ILE A 206 9.94 -0.36 13.01
CA ILE A 206 11.34 -0.35 13.45
C ILE A 206 11.41 0.25 14.86
N ARG A 207 11.83 -0.54 15.84
CA ARG A 207 12.02 -0.16 17.23
C ARG A 207 13.45 0.37 17.40
N VAL A 208 13.62 1.67 17.18
CA VAL A 208 14.93 2.35 17.26
C VAL A 208 15.57 2.22 18.62
N ASP A 209 14.75 2.25 19.67
CA ASP A 209 15.17 2.03 21.05
C ASP A 209 15.75 0.64 21.34
N LEU A 210 15.44 -0.37 20.51
CA LEU A 210 15.96 -1.73 20.67
C LEU A 210 17.23 -1.99 19.84
N LEU A 211 17.57 -1.11 18.92
CA LEU A 211 18.80 -1.22 18.13
C LEU A 211 20.03 -1.11 19.05
N LYS A 212 21.08 -1.85 18.72
CA LYS A 212 22.34 -1.90 19.46
C LYS A 212 23.51 -1.61 18.53
N GLU A 213 23.96 -0.37 18.54
CA GLU A 213 25.15 0.04 17.79
C GLU A 213 26.41 -0.43 18.51
N PRO A 214 27.28 -1.25 17.87
CA PRO A 214 28.52 -1.72 18.49
C PRO A 214 29.54 -0.61 18.56
N LEU A 215 30.22 -0.46 19.72
CA LEU A 215 31.27 0.54 19.95
C LEU A 215 32.70 0.02 19.68
N GLY A 216 32.81 -1.23 19.19
CA GLY A 216 34.13 -1.81 18.82
C GLY A 216 34.94 -2.42 19.97
N ASP A 217 34.58 -2.16 21.21
CA ASP A 217 35.18 -2.74 22.42
C ASP A 217 34.37 -3.89 23.03
N GLY A 218 33.35 -4.36 22.33
CA GLY A 218 32.40 -5.37 22.79
C GLY A 218 31.21 -4.80 23.56
N THR A 219 31.13 -3.49 23.72
CA THR A 219 29.99 -2.77 24.30
C THR A 219 29.09 -2.20 23.21
N TYR A 220 27.94 -1.68 23.63
CA TYR A 220 26.95 -1.08 22.75
C TYR A 220 26.58 0.32 23.22
N SER A 221 26.26 1.21 22.29
CA SER A 221 25.74 2.53 22.60
C SER A 221 24.41 2.42 23.37
N GLU A 222 24.19 3.32 24.33
CA GLU A 222 22.92 3.39 25.07
C GLU A 222 21.76 3.74 24.14
N ILE A 223 21.96 4.76 23.30
CA ILE A 223 21.07 5.13 22.19
C ILE A 223 21.91 5.07 20.91
N SER A 224 21.45 4.29 19.94
CA SER A 224 22.13 4.17 18.64
C SER A 224 22.15 5.49 17.89
N SER A 225 23.30 5.85 17.29
CA SER A 225 23.47 7.10 16.55
C SER A 225 22.51 7.22 15.36
N LEU A 226 22.22 8.46 14.94
CA LEU A 226 21.39 8.69 13.74
C LEU A 226 21.98 8.06 12.48
N SER A 227 23.31 8.00 12.36
CA SER A 227 23.98 7.33 11.25
C SER A 227 23.65 5.84 11.22
N TYR A 228 23.82 5.16 12.35
CA TYR A 228 23.52 3.74 12.47
C TYR A 228 22.02 3.45 12.25
N VAL A 229 21.15 4.24 12.87
CA VAL A 229 19.69 4.11 12.70
C VAL A 229 19.28 4.29 11.24
N GLY A 230 19.88 5.26 10.54
CA GLY A 230 19.63 5.49 9.12
C GLY A 230 20.03 4.30 8.25
N GLU A 231 21.18 3.67 8.52
CA GLU A 231 21.61 2.43 7.84
C GLU A 231 20.65 1.28 8.10
N GLN A 232 20.22 1.08 9.34
CA GLN A 232 19.26 0.05 9.72
C GLN A 232 17.90 0.24 9.02
N LEU A 233 17.42 1.48 8.96
CA LEU A 233 16.20 1.83 8.24
C LEU A 233 16.34 1.57 6.74
N MET A 234 17.44 1.95 6.11
CA MET A 234 17.72 1.70 4.70
C MET A 234 17.70 0.20 4.41
N LEU A 235 18.37 -0.61 5.21
CA LEU A 235 18.40 -2.07 5.05
C LEU A 235 16.98 -2.67 5.13
N LEU A 236 16.18 -2.24 6.11
CA LEU A 236 14.80 -2.70 6.24
C LEU A 236 13.96 -2.29 5.02
N ARG A 237 14.06 -1.04 4.58
CA ARG A 237 13.30 -0.51 3.44
C ARG A 237 13.62 -1.23 2.14
N GLN A 238 14.87 -1.64 1.93
CA GLN A 238 15.28 -2.41 0.75
C GLN A 238 14.67 -3.82 0.72
N ARG A 239 14.28 -4.38 1.86
CA ARG A 239 13.84 -5.78 1.98
C ARG A 239 12.35 -5.96 2.22
N THR A 240 11.61 -4.91 2.57
CA THR A 240 10.16 -4.97 2.76
C THR A 240 9.42 -4.06 1.79
N GLU A 241 8.20 -4.46 1.45
CA GLU A 241 7.23 -3.65 0.68
C GLU A 241 6.21 -2.97 1.60
N LEU A 242 6.23 -3.32 2.89
CA LEU A 242 5.30 -2.76 3.87
C LEU A 242 5.68 -1.33 4.24
N PRO A 243 4.69 -0.46 4.52
CA PRO A 243 4.93 0.82 5.16
C PRO A 243 5.70 0.65 6.47
N ILE A 244 6.68 1.52 6.72
CA ILE A 244 7.50 1.48 7.92
C ILE A 244 6.96 2.47 8.95
N ILE A 245 6.87 2.01 10.21
CA ILE A 245 6.58 2.83 11.38
C ILE A 245 7.87 3.02 12.16
N PHE A 246 8.27 4.27 12.38
CA PHE A 246 9.48 4.62 13.12
C PHE A 246 9.14 4.95 14.57
N THR A 247 9.73 4.23 15.53
CA THR A 247 9.38 4.29 16.96
C THR A 247 10.60 4.49 17.83
N THR A 248 10.57 5.53 18.69
CA THR A 248 11.61 5.92 19.67
C THR A 248 11.21 5.59 21.11
N ARG A 249 10.62 4.54 21.46
CA ARG A 249 9.97 4.25 22.75
C ARG A 249 10.74 4.67 23.99
N CYS A 250 10.08 5.40 24.91
CA CYS A 250 10.68 5.93 26.15
C CYS A 250 10.81 4.88 27.26
N THR A 251 11.65 5.21 28.26
CA THR A 251 11.92 4.33 29.39
C THR A 251 10.67 4.04 30.23
N ASN A 252 9.75 5.00 30.40
CA ASN A 252 8.49 4.79 31.14
C ASN A 252 7.48 3.90 30.40
N GLU A 253 7.66 3.73 29.08
CA GLU A 253 6.84 2.87 28.24
C GLU A 253 7.61 1.62 27.78
N ASN A 254 8.52 1.12 28.62
CA ASN A 254 9.32 -0.09 28.41
C ASN A 254 10.25 -0.01 27.18
N GLY A 255 10.73 1.18 26.85
CA GLY A 255 11.77 1.44 25.86
C GLY A 255 13.09 1.88 26.49
N ARG A 256 13.93 2.57 25.72
CA ARG A 256 15.28 3.03 26.17
C ARG A 256 15.50 4.52 26.02
N PHE A 257 14.68 5.25 25.26
CA PHE A 257 14.87 6.67 25.11
C PHE A 257 14.60 7.42 26.43
N PRO A 258 15.50 8.34 26.84
CA PRO A 258 15.39 9.06 28.10
C PRO A 258 14.27 10.10 28.05
N MET A 259 13.50 10.26 29.13
CA MET A 259 12.38 11.20 29.17
C MET A 259 12.77 12.65 29.51
N ASP A 260 13.97 12.88 29.98
CA ASP A 260 14.48 14.20 30.35
C ASP A 260 14.96 15.04 29.15
N ASN A 261 15.02 14.45 27.96
CA ASN A 261 15.43 15.12 26.73
C ASN A 261 14.42 15.02 25.58
N PRO A 262 13.29 15.76 25.61
CA PRO A 262 12.34 15.76 24.51
C PRO A 262 12.92 16.24 23.17
N GLY A 263 14.01 17.02 23.20
CA GLY A 263 14.73 17.49 22.01
C GLY A 263 15.34 16.33 21.21
N LEU A 264 15.82 15.31 21.89
CA LEU A 264 16.36 14.10 21.27
C LEU A 264 15.28 13.36 20.45
N TYR A 265 14.06 13.24 21.00
CA TYR A 265 12.93 12.65 20.26
C TYR A 265 12.61 13.44 19.00
N TYR A 266 12.57 14.76 19.11
CA TYR A 266 12.32 15.61 17.94
C TYR A 266 13.39 15.39 16.87
N GLU A 267 14.65 15.30 17.25
CA GLU A 267 15.75 15.08 16.31
C GLU A 267 15.61 13.76 15.53
N TYR A 268 15.36 12.64 16.23
CA TYR A 268 15.19 11.32 15.60
C TYR A 268 13.93 11.24 14.75
N LEU A 269 12.81 11.74 15.27
CA LEU A 269 11.53 11.71 14.55
C LEU A 269 11.54 12.63 13.33
N TYR A 270 12.18 13.82 13.45
CA TYR A 270 12.32 14.70 12.29
C TYR A 270 13.25 14.12 11.23
N ARG A 271 14.35 13.49 11.65
CA ARG A 271 15.22 12.78 10.73
C ARG A 271 14.48 11.63 10.01
N ALA A 272 13.64 10.91 10.70
CA ALA A 272 12.80 9.87 10.10
C ALA A 272 11.85 10.44 9.02
N LEU A 273 11.27 11.64 9.22
CA LEU A 273 10.52 12.35 8.18
C LEU A 273 11.38 12.64 6.94
N GLN A 274 12.62 13.11 7.16
CA GLN A 274 13.55 13.37 6.06
C GLN A 274 13.96 12.09 5.32
N TRP A 275 14.04 10.94 6.00
CA TRP A 275 14.26 9.64 5.37
C TRP A 275 13.03 9.06 4.67
N GLY A 276 11.90 9.76 4.70
CA GLY A 276 10.69 9.38 3.98
C GLY A 276 10.00 8.15 4.53
N VAL A 277 9.98 7.96 5.87
CA VAL A 277 9.18 6.87 6.48
C VAL A 277 7.70 7.18 6.37
N GLU A 278 6.88 6.13 6.26
CA GLU A 278 5.45 6.29 6.05
C GLU A 278 4.70 6.68 7.33
N TYR A 279 5.16 6.23 8.50
CA TYR A 279 4.54 6.53 9.79
C TYR A 279 5.55 6.85 10.87
N LEU A 280 5.23 7.81 11.74
CA LEU A 280 5.95 8.07 12.99
C LEU A 280 5.06 7.72 14.18
N ASP A 281 5.60 6.94 15.12
CA ASP A 281 5.00 6.74 16.44
C ASP A 281 5.46 7.88 17.35
N VAL A 282 4.54 8.81 17.64
CA VAL A 282 4.81 10.03 18.43
C VAL A 282 4.13 9.90 19.78
N GLU A 283 4.93 9.81 20.84
CA GLU A 283 4.44 9.61 22.19
C GLU A 283 3.70 10.84 22.72
N LEU A 284 2.52 10.62 23.33
CA LEU A 284 1.63 11.70 23.77
C LEU A 284 2.21 12.59 24.86
N TRP A 285 3.11 12.07 25.72
CA TRP A 285 3.77 12.83 26.78
C TRP A 285 4.75 13.89 26.28
N LEU A 286 5.21 13.80 25.03
CA LEU A 286 6.03 14.83 24.43
C LEU A 286 5.33 16.19 24.43
N PRO A 287 6.07 17.30 24.65
CA PRO A 287 5.51 18.64 24.64
C PRO A 287 4.63 18.90 23.41
N GLU A 288 3.50 19.56 23.59
CA GLU A 288 2.58 19.89 22.51
C GLU A 288 3.26 20.62 21.34
N SER A 289 4.21 21.49 21.64
CA SER A 289 5.01 22.22 20.64
C SER A 289 5.79 21.29 19.71
N ILE A 290 6.34 20.20 20.23
CA ILE A 290 7.05 19.17 19.46
C ILE A 290 6.06 18.36 18.62
N ARG A 291 4.98 17.88 19.23
CA ARG A 291 3.94 17.10 18.53
C ARG A 291 3.33 17.89 17.37
N LYS A 292 3.00 19.17 17.62
CA LYS A 292 2.48 20.10 16.61
C LYS A 292 3.49 20.31 15.47
N LYS A 293 4.75 20.58 15.81
CA LYS A 293 5.81 20.83 14.83
C LYS A 293 6.05 19.61 13.92
N LEU A 294 6.09 18.41 14.48
CA LEU A 294 6.20 17.16 13.70
C LEU A 294 4.98 16.98 12.77
N TYR A 295 3.77 17.25 13.27
CA TYR A 295 2.55 17.14 12.47
C TYR A 295 2.52 18.13 11.30
N GLU A 296 2.96 19.37 11.51
CA GLU A 296 3.05 20.39 10.46
C GLU A 296 4.12 20.06 9.41
N GLN A 297 5.21 19.42 9.82
CA GLN A 297 6.35 19.08 8.95
C GLN A 297 6.25 17.68 8.31
N ARG A 298 5.21 16.89 8.63
CA ARG A 298 5.15 15.48 8.22
C ARG A 298 5.08 15.21 6.72
N GLY A 299 4.73 16.20 5.91
CA GLY A 299 4.59 16.01 4.46
C GLY A 299 3.59 14.89 4.13
N ASN A 300 4.04 13.88 3.39
CA ASN A 300 3.23 12.71 3.04
C ASN A 300 3.27 11.59 4.09
N SER A 301 4.15 11.67 5.08
CA SER A 301 4.18 10.77 6.25
C SER A 301 2.94 10.95 7.12
N ARG A 302 2.66 9.99 8.00
CA ARG A 302 1.51 10.00 8.90
C ARG A 302 1.97 9.90 10.35
N ILE A 303 1.29 10.61 11.23
CA ILE A 303 1.55 10.57 12.66
C ILE A 303 0.60 9.58 13.34
N MET A 304 1.16 8.62 14.07
CA MET A 304 0.49 7.76 15.01
C MET A 304 0.76 8.30 16.41
N SER A 305 -0.22 8.98 17.03
CA SER A 305 -0.07 9.40 18.43
C SER A 305 -0.17 8.20 19.34
N ALA A 306 0.83 7.98 20.18
CA ALA A 306 0.95 6.80 21.02
C ALA A 306 0.84 7.14 22.51
N PHE A 307 -0.02 6.41 23.19
CA PHE A 307 -0.19 6.43 24.64
C PHE A 307 -0.09 5.02 25.18
N HIS A 308 0.77 4.80 26.19
CA HIS A 308 0.90 3.52 26.87
C HIS A 308 0.78 3.73 28.38
N ASP A 309 -0.04 2.91 29.03
CA ASP A 309 -0.15 2.87 30.50
C ASP A 309 0.31 1.51 31.03
N PHE A 310 1.37 1.53 31.84
CA PHE A 310 1.92 0.33 32.50
C PHE A 310 1.58 0.30 34.00
N SER A 311 0.80 1.26 34.50
CA SER A 311 0.48 1.34 35.94
C SER A 311 -0.51 0.27 36.40
N GLY A 312 -1.34 -0.28 35.50
CA GLY A 312 -2.45 -1.18 35.82
C GLY A 312 -3.62 -0.49 36.52
N THR A 313 -3.61 0.84 36.60
CA THR A 313 -4.67 1.64 37.25
C THR A 313 -5.53 2.40 36.25
N PHE A 314 -5.17 2.40 34.99
CA PHE A 314 -5.92 3.06 33.92
C PHE A 314 -7.27 2.39 33.70
N LYS A 315 -8.34 3.19 33.60
CA LYS A 315 -9.69 2.69 33.36
C LYS A 315 -10.27 3.23 32.06
N TRP A 316 -10.63 2.33 31.16
CA TRP A 316 -11.19 2.65 29.85
C TRP A 316 -12.53 3.39 29.91
N THR A 317 -13.29 3.19 30.97
CA THR A 317 -14.59 3.84 31.20
C THR A 317 -14.47 5.25 31.77
N SER A 318 -13.26 5.68 32.15
CA SER A 318 -13.01 6.98 32.74
C SER A 318 -13.10 8.14 31.75
N GLU A 319 -13.39 9.35 32.23
CA GLU A 319 -13.29 10.59 31.44
C GLU A 319 -11.85 10.85 30.97
N ARG A 320 -10.86 10.41 31.76
CA ARG A 320 -9.44 10.50 31.39
C ARG A 320 -9.14 9.76 30.09
N ALA A 321 -9.72 8.57 29.86
CA ALA A 321 -9.52 7.82 28.62
C ALA A 321 -10.02 8.60 27.40
N GLU A 322 -11.19 9.23 27.51
CA GLU A 322 -11.74 10.09 26.46
C GLU A 322 -10.90 11.36 26.23
N SER A 323 -10.45 12.01 27.31
CA SER A 323 -9.54 13.17 27.24
C SER A 323 -8.23 12.84 26.53
N ILE A 324 -7.61 11.69 26.84
CA ILE A 324 -6.38 11.21 26.19
C ILE A 324 -6.62 11.01 24.69
N PHE A 325 -7.74 10.39 24.30
CA PHE A 325 -8.07 10.23 22.89
C PHE A 325 -8.22 11.58 22.18
N LEU A 326 -8.96 12.52 22.77
CA LEU A 326 -9.18 13.86 22.21
C LEU A 326 -7.90 14.67 22.08
N GLU A 327 -6.99 14.54 23.06
CA GLU A 327 -5.67 15.17 23.00
C GLU A 327 -4.80 14.52 21.91
N SER A 328 -4.77 13.20 21.85
CA SER A 328 -3.99 12.43 20.89
C SER A 328 -4.35 12.77 19.44
N GLN A 329 -5.64 12.89 19.11
CA GLN A 329 -6.07 13.13 17.73
C GLN A 329 -5.75 14.53 17.20
N ARG A 330 -5.40 15.50 18.07
CA ARG A 330 -5.14 16.90 17.65
C ARG A 330 -4.00 17.03 16.65
N TYR A 331 -2.98 16.20 16.79
CA TYR A 331 -1.78 16.20 15.94
C TYR A 331 -1.44 14.77 15.48
N ALA A 332 -2.45 14.04 15.00
CA ALA A 332 -2.29 12.67 14.56
C ALA A 332 -3.19 12.33 13.36
N ASP A 333 -2.77 11.36 12.56
CA ASP A 333 -3.53 10.73 11.49
C ASP A 333 -4.17 9.41 11.98
N CYS A 334 -3.69 8.84 13.08
CA CYS A 334 -4.29 7.74 13.84
C CYS A 334 -3.84 7.78 15.30
N VAL A 335 -4.65 7.22 16.19
CA VAL A 335 -4.38 7.16 17.63
C VAL A 335 -4.13 5.72 18.05
N LYS A 336 -3.08 5.50 18.86
CA LYS A 336 -2.70 4.22 19.45
C LYS A 336 -2.75 4.36 20.99
N MET A 337 -3.65 3.62 21.64
CA MET A 337 -3.78 3.61 23.09
C MET A 337 -3.61 2.18 23.59
N ILE A 338 -2.68 1.98 24.54
CA ILE A 338 -2.36 0.67 25.07
C ILE A 338 -2.30 0.76 26.60
N ALA A 339 -2.95 -0.16 27.30
CA ALA A 339 -2.91 -0.21 28.76
C ALA A 339 -2.70 -1.64 29.25
N ILE A 340 -1.94 -1.80 30.34
CA ILE A 340 -1.88 -3.07 31.05
C ILE A 340 -3.14 -3.23 31.89
N ILE A 341 -3.70 -4.45 31.92
CA ILE A 341 -4.89 -4.75 32.70
C ILE A 341 -4.64 -5.90 33.67
N ASN A 342 -5.39 -5.91 34.76
CA ASN A 342 -5.32 -6.93 35.80
C ASN A 342 -6.57 -7.83 35.82
N ASP A 343 -7.70 -7.36 35.30
CA ASP A 343 -8.97 -8.06 35.26
C ASP A 343 -9.42 -8.30 33.81
N HIS A 344 -9.89 -9.51 33.56
CA HIS A 344 -10.41 -9.91 32.24
C HIS A 344 -11.61 -9.04 31.79
N ASN A 345 -12.43 -8.54 32.73
CA ASN A 345 -13.56 -7.69 32.40
C ASN A 345 -13.15 -6.35 31.75
N GLU A 346 -11.95 -5.87 31.99
CA GLU A 346 -11.44 -4.64 31.38
C GLU A 346 -11.32 -4.74 29.83
N ASN A 347 -11.35 -5.95 29.26
CA ASN A 347 -11.44 -6.11 27.80
C ASN A 347 -12.80 -5.64 27.27
N PHE A 348 -13.88 -5.85 28.01
CA PHE A 348 -15.22 -5.39 27.65
C PHE A 348 -15.39 -3.88 27.87
N GLU A 349 -14.75 -3.33 28.89
CA GLU A 349 -14.67 -1.87 29.09
C GLU A 349 -13.97 -1.19 27.91
N LEU A 350 -12.88 -1.78 27.41
CA LEU A 350 -12.19 -1.29 26.22
C LEU A 350 -13.09 -1.36 24.98
N GLU A 351 -13.84 -2.44 24.77
CA GLU A 351 -14.74 -2.54 23.62
C GLU A 351 -15.89 -1.53 23.73
N TYR A 352 -16.41 -1.30 24.93
CA TYR A 352 -17.36 -0.22 25.19
C TYR A 352 -16.75 1.16 24.85
N PHE A 353 -15.50 1.42 25.26
CA PHE A 353 -14.78 2.65 24.94
C PHE A 353 -14.65 2.85 23.42
N ARG A 354 -14.19 1.84 22.66
CA ARG A 354 -14.12 1.91 21.19
C ARG A 354 -15.47 2.25 20.57
N SER A 355 -16.53 1.60 21.03
CA SER A 355 -17.90 1.81 20.56
C SER A 355 -18.39 3.22 20.88
N LYS A 356 -18.11 3.71 22.09
CA LYS A 356 -18.44 5.08 22.55
C LYS A 356 -17.73 6.12 21.70
N ILE A 357 -16.42 5.97 21.48
CA ILE A 357 -15.63 6.91 20.64
C ILE A 357 -16.19 6.94 19.22
N LYS A 358 -16.43 5.79 18.60
CA LYS A 358 -16.97 5.72 17.25
C LYS A 358 -18.36 6.35 17.11
N ALA A 359 -19.22 6.19 18.12
CA ALA A 359 -20.57 6.74 18.12
C ALA A 359 -20.57 8.26 18.37
N LYS A 360 -19.72 8.72 19.30
CA LYS A 360 -19.67 10.13 19.72
C LYS A 360 -18.87 11.01 18.73
N TYR A 361 -17.83 10.42 18.10
CA TYR A 361 -16.91 11.12 17.20
C TYR A 361 -16.76 10.36 15.87
N PRO A 362 -17.80 10.31 15.02
CA PRO A 362 -17.81 9.50 13.79
C PRO A 362 -16.73 9.92 12.77
N ASP A 363 -16.36 11.20 12.76
CA ASP A 363 -15.35 11.78 11.86
C ASP A 363 -13.94 11.84 12.48
N SER A 364 -13.72 11.20 13.64
CA SER A 364 -12.41 11.17 14.28
C SER A 364 -11.42 10.30 13.52
N VAL A 365 -10.12 10.52 13.79
CA VAL A 365 -9.06 9.68 13.25
C VAL A 365 -9.19 8.23 13.76
N PRO A 366 -8.71 7.24 12.99
CA PRO A 366 -8.78 5.82 13.37
C PRO A 366 -8.13 5.56 14.74
N LEU A 367 -8.79 4.73 15.56
CA LEU A 367 -8.32 4.33 16.89
C LEU A 367 -7.83 2.89 16.88
N SER A 368 -6.55 2.69 17.24
CA SER A 368 -5.98 1.42 17.66
C SER A 368 -5.93 1.39 19.19
N ALA A 369 -6.68 0.51 19.83
CA ALA A 369 -6.66 0.41 21.29
C ALA A 369 -6.62 -1.06 21.71
N VAL A 370 -5.62 -1.45 22.52
CA VAL A 370 -5.47 -2.84 22.97
C VAL A 370 -4.99 -2.90 24.42
N ASN A 371 -5.31 -3.99 25.09
CA ASN A 371 -4.78 -4.29 26.41
C ASN A 371 -3.49 -5.14 26.34
N MET A 372 -2.60 -4.93 27.30
CA MET A 372 -1.39 -5.72 27.51
C MET A 372 -1.61 -6.82 28.58
N GLY A 373 -0.66 -7.76 28.62
CA GLY A 373 -0.71 -8.94 29.47
C GLY A 373 -1.50 -10.09 28.85
N GLU A 374 -1.36 -11.28 29.42
CA GLU A 374 -2.12 -12.46 28.99
C GLU A 374 -3.63 -12.24 29.13
N THR A 375 -4.05 -11.60 30.22
CA THR A 375 -5.44 -11.19 30.48
C THR A 375 -5.99 -10.28 29.38
N GLY A 376 -5.11 -9.47 28.74
CA GLY A 376 -5.47 -8.50 27.72
C GLY A 376 -5.57 -9.06 26.30
N GLN A 377 -5.18 -10.31 26.03
CA GLN A 377 -5.12 -10.91 24.70
C GLN A 377 -6.47 -10.84 23.95
N PHE A 378 -7.58 -11.00 24.65
CA PHE A 378 -8.90 -10.96 24.04
C PHE A 378 -9.16 -9.63 23.32
N SER A 379 -8.70 -8.50 23.85
CA SER A 379 -8.87 -7.19 23.23
C SER A 379 -8.20 -7.08 21.86
N ARG A 380 -7.11 -7.85 21.63
CA ARG A 380 -6.37 -7.87 20.36
C ARG A 380 -7.14 -8.56 19.24
N THR A 381 -7.96 -9.56 19.59
CA THR A 381 -8.85 -10.22 18.63
C THR A 381 -9.96 -9.28 18.14
N LEU A 382 -10.40 -8.35 18.98
CA LEU A 382 -11.47 -7.39 18.66
C LEU A 382 -10.96 -6.12 17.97
N ASN A 383 -9.69 -5.73 18.18
CA ASN A 383 -9.11 -4.53 17.58
C ASN A 383 -9.03 -4.67 16.06
N LYS A 384 -9.42 -3.62 15.32
CA LYS A 384 -9.49 -3.64 13.86
C LYS A 384 -8.41 -2.78 13.17
N VAL A 385 -7.84 -1.82 13.88
CA VAL A 385 -6.91 -0.86 13.30
C VAL A 385 -5.53 -1.07 13.91
N PHE A 386 -4.53 -1.31 13.08
CA PHE A 386 -3.13 -1.40 13.48
C PHE A 386 -2.89 -2.20 14.76
N THR A 387 -3.44 -3.43 14.81
CA THR A 387 -3.22 -4.33 15.95
C THR A 387 -1.76 -4.75 16.01
N PRO A 388 -1.03 -4.47 17.10
CA PRO A 388 0.34 -4.94 17.25
C PRO A 388 0.37 -6.46 17.39
N ILE A 389 1.13 -7.12 16.51
CA ILE A 389 1.31 -8.59 16.50
C ILE A 389 2.76 -8.97 16.77
N THR A 390 2.97 -10.22 17.13
CA THR A 390 4.27 -10.86 17.24
C THR A 390 4.43 -12.00 16.23
N HIS A 391 5.62 -12.60 16.20
CA HIS A 391 5.90 -13.77 15.37
C HIS A 391 6.94 -14.67 16.10
N PRO A 392 6.85 -16.01 16.00
CA PRO A 392 7.79 -16.92 16.68
C PRO A 392 9.28 -16.73 16.30
N LEU A 393 9.56 -16.15 15.13
CA LEU A 393 10.93 -15.88 14.69
C LEU A 393 11.51 -14.55 15.22
N LEU A 394 10.74 -13.76 15.97
CA LEU A 394 11.27 -12.57 16.63
C LEU A 394 12.09 -12.96 17.86
N PRO A 395 13.22 -12.28 18.14
CA PRO A 395 14.07 -12.61 19.29
C PRO A 395 13.38 -12.37 20.64
N ILE A 396 12.50 -11.39 20.71
CA ILE A 396 11.67 -11.07 21.90
C ILE A 396 10.30 -10.56 21.47
N ILE A 397 9.32 -10.72 22.36
CA ILE A 397 8.00 -10.14 22.19
C ILE A 397 8.06 -8.65 22.56
N ALA A 398 7.58 -7.75 21.68
CA ALA A 398 7.67 -6.31 21.87
C ALA A 398 6.82 -5.77 23.04
N ALA A 399 5.73 -6.43 23.38
CA ALA A 399 4.90 -6.09 24.53
C ALA A 399 4.18 -7.35 25.08
N PRO A 400 3.95 -7.43 26.41
CA PRO A 400 3.28 -8.57 27.02
C PRO A 400 1.91 -8.87 26.39
N GLY A 401 1.61 -10.16 26.19
CA GLY A 401 0.33 -10.62 25.66
C GLY A 401 0.14 -10.40 24.15
N GLN A 402 1.19 -10.06 23.39
CA GLN A 402 1.09 -10.02 21.94
C GLN A 402 0.81 -11.42 21.37
N MET A 403 -0.02 -11.45 20.34
CA MET A 403 -0.37 -12.64 19.57
C MET A 403 0.12 -12.47 18.13
N SER A 404 0.42 -13.55 17.45
CA SER A 404 0.66 -13.54 16.01
C SER A 404 -0.63 -13.31 15.22
N ALA A 405 -0.52 -12.93 13.94
CA ALA A 405 -1.67 -12.83 13.04
C ALA A 405 -2.41 -14.18 12.96
N ALA A 406 -1.67 -15.29 12.96
CA ALA A 406 -2.23 -16.63 12.91
C ALA A 406 -3.05 -16.96 14.18
N GLU A 407 -2.54 -16.67 15.37
CA GLU A 407 -3.26 -16.90 16.63
C GLU A 407 -4.53 -16.04 16.73
N ILE A 408 -4.47 -14.77 16.30
CA ILE A 408 -5.66 -13.91 16.25
C ILE A 408 -6.71 -14.49 15.29
N ASN A 409 -6.32 -14.96 14.12
CA ASN A 409 -7.23 -15.56 13.15
C ASN A 409 -7.83 -16.87 13.66
N GLN A 410 -7.05 -17.72 14.34
CA GLN A 410 -7.52 -18.94 14.98
C GLN A 410 -8.51 -18.64 16.11
N ALA A 411 -8.22 -17.65 16.96
CA ALA A 411 -9.14 -17.20 18.00
C ALA A 411 -10.46 -16.69 17.40
N LEU A 412 -10.40 -15.87 16.34
CA LEU A 412 -11.59 -15.40 15.61
C LEU A 412 -12.39 -16.54 14.99
N ALA A 413 -11.71 -17.58 14.50
CA ALA A 413 -12.37 -18.77 13.95
C ALA A 413 -13.11 -19.56 15.05
N LEU A 414 -12.48 -19.77 16.20
CA LEU A 414 -13.08 -20.41 17.37
C LEU A 414 -14.29 -19.64 17.91
N LEU A 415 -14.22 -18.31 17.89
CA LEU A 415 -15.32 -17.42 18.31
C LEU A 415 -16.42 -17.27 17.23
N GLY A 416 -16.34 -17.98 16.10
CA GLY A 416 -17.31 -17.89 15.02
C GLY A 416 -17.29 -16.57 14.24
N GLN A 417 -16.28 -15.70 14.47
CA GLN A 417 -16.12 -14.41 13.78
C GLN A 417 -15.40 -14.54 12.44
N LEU A 418 -14.70 -15.66 12.22
CA LEU A 418 -14.00 -15.99 10.99
C LEU A 418 -14.43 -17.39 10.51
N PRO A 419 -15.55 -17.49 9.77
CA PRO A 419 -16.07 -18.78 9.34
C PRO A 419 -15.13 -19.43 8.32
N LYS A 420 -15.07 -20.77 8.34
CA LYS A 420 -14.39 -21.57 7.32
C LYS A 420 -14.97 -21.26 5.93
N LYS A 421 -14.08 -21.06 4.95
CA LYS A 421 -14.42 -20.80 3.56
C LYS A 421 -13.76 -21.83 2.64
N ASN A 422 -14.46 -22.22 1.59
CA ASN A 422 -13.93 -23.02 0.49
C ASN A 422 -13.67 -22.07 -0.69
N MET A 423 -12.44 -22.00 -1.13
CA MET A 423 -12.00 -21.17 -2.25
C MET A 423 -11.56 -22.04 -3.40
N TYR A 424 -11.72 -21.55 -4.61
CA TYR A 424 -11.50 -22.35 -5.81
C TYR A 424 -10.55 -21.64 -6.78
N GLY A 425 -9.54 -22.39 -7.25
CA GLY A 425 -8.77 -22.05 -8.44
C GLY A 425 -9.46 -22.71 -9.65
N ILE A 426 -10.04 -21.91 -10.53
CA ILE A 426 -10.78 -22.42 -11.68
C ILE A 426 -9.87 -22.34 -12.90
N THR A 427 -9.60 -23.47 -13.53
CA THR A 427 -8.69 -23.59 -14.66
C THR A 427 -9.41 -24.13 -15.90
N SER A 428 -8.82 -23.91 -17.08
CA SER A 428 -9.20 -24.55 -18.33
C SER A 428 -8.37 -25.82 -18.53
N PRO A 429 -8.93 -26.89 -19.13
CA PRO A 429 -8.20 -28.14 -19.43
C PRO A 429 -6.90 -27.92 -20.21
N ALA A 430 -6.82 -26.87 -21.01
CA ALA A 430 -5.65 -26.52 -21.83
C ALA A 430 -4.49 -25.85 -21.06
N MET A 431 -4.69 -25.43 -19.80
CA MET A 431 -3.76 -24.55 -19.08
C MET A 431 -3.29 -25.11 -17.72
N ARG A 432 -2.98 -26.36 -17.63
CA ARG A 432 -2.65 -27.06 -16.37
C ARG A 432 -1.37 -26.60 -15.64
N SER A 433 -0.50 -25.78 -16.24
CA SER A 433 0.88 -25.72 -15.78
C SER A 433 1.35 -24.46 -15.07
N VAL A 434 0.56 -23.39 -14.98
CA VAL A 434 1.11 -22.03 -14.68
C VAL A 434 0.55 -21.39 -13.41
N THR A 435 -0.50 -21.91 -12.82
CA THR A 435 -1.15 -21.29 -11.64
C THR A 435 -0.52 -21.75 -10.34
N PRO A 436 -0.46 -20.89 -9.30
CA PRO A 436 -0.18 -21.35 -7.94
C PRO A 436 -1.14 -22.49 -7.59
N GLN A 437 -0.58 -23.64 -7.30
CA GLN A 437 -1.31 -24.88 -7.02
C GLN A 437 -1.99 -24.81 -5.64
N ALA A 438 -3.00 -25.66 -5.39
CA ALA A 438 -3.65 -25.74 -4.08
C ALA A 438 -2.68 -25.77 -2.89
N PRO A 439 -1.55 -26.51 -2.90
CA PRO A 439 -0.57 -26.50 -1.81
C PRO A 439 0.01 -25.12 -1.50
N PHE A 440 0.13 -24.24 -2.49
CA PHE A 440 0.60 -22.86 -2.27
C PHE A 440 -0.43 -22.04 -1.46
N TYR A 441 -1.72 -22.10 -1.85
CA TYR A 441 -2.77 -21.39 -1.12
C TYR A 441 -2.97 -21.94 0.29
N GLU A 442 -2.91 -23.27 0.45
CA GLU A 442 -2.96 -23.92 1.76
C GLU A 442 -1.79 -23.50 2.65
N LYS A 443 -0.58 -23.37 2.09
CA LYS A 443 0.56 -22.81 2.82
C LYS A 443 0.29 -21.37 3.28
N CYS A 444 -0.25 -20.52 2.41
CA CYS A 444 -0.62 -19.15 2.79
C CYS A 444 -1.69 -19.14 3.90
N PHE A 445 -2.70 -20.00 3.82
CA PHE A 445 -3.73 -20.09 4.85
C PHE A 445 -3.19 -20.60 6.19
N ASN A 446 -2.28 -21.55 6.16
CA ASN A 446 -1.62 -22.08 7.37
C ASN A 446 -0.76 -20.99 8.03
N GLU A 447 0.06 -20.28 7.27
CA GLU A 447 0.89 -19.16 7.79
C GLU A 447 0.01 -18.04 8.39
N LEU A 448 -1.16 -17.80 7.80
CA LEU A 448 -2.13 -16.84 8.30
C LEU A 448 -3.05 -17.40 9.40
N GLY A 449 -2.97 -18.68 9.75
CA GLY A 449 -3.87 -19.32 10.72
C GLY A 449 -5.34 -19.35 10.30
N LEU A 450 -5.61 -19.36 8.98
CA LEU A 450 -6.97 -19.30 8.45
C LEU A 450 -7.59 -20.70 8.34
N PRO A 451 -8.87 -20.90 8.72
CA PRO A 451 -9.55 -22.19 8.63
C PRO A 451 -10.01 -22.53 7.20
N HIS A 452 -9.44 -21.89 6.20
CA HIS A 452 -9.89 -21.96 4.81
C HIS A 452 -9.30 -23.16 4.08
N GLN A 453 -9.96 -23.56 3.00
CA GLN A 453 -9.50 -24.63 2.08
C GLN A 453 -9.45 -24.08 0.66
N PHE A 454 -8.53 -24.59 -0.14
CA PHE A 454 -8.38 -24.26 -1.54
C PHE A 454 -8.41 -25.53 -2.39
N ALA A 455 -9.23 -25.53 -3.44
CA ALA A 455 -9.30 -26.63 -4.40
C ALA A 455 -9.15 -26.09 -5.82
N VAL A 456 -8.41 -26.81 -6.65
CA VAL A 456 -8.33 -26.53 -8.10
C VAL A 456 -9.38 -27.36 -8.82
N VAL A 457 -10.17 -26.69 -9.65
CA VAL A 457 -11.27 -27.30 -10.39
C VAL A 457 -11.22 -26.88 -11.86
N GLU A 458 -11.71 -27.75 -12.75
CA GLU A 458 -11.82 -27.42 -14.17
C GLU A 458 -13.16 -26.76 -14.48
N TRP A 459 -13.12 -25.65 -15.21
CA TRP A 459 -14.32 -24.95 -15.62
C TRP A 459 -14.97 -25.60 -16.83
N GLN A 460 -16.28 -25.75 -16.77
CA GLN A 460 -17.12 -26.20 -17.88
C GLN A 460 -18.27 -25.20 -18.09
N PRO A 461 -18.61 -24.84 -19.32
CA PRO A 461 -19.70 -23.89 -19.60
C PRO A 461 -21.05 -24.34 -19.08
N LYS A 462 -21.31 -25.64 -19.06
CA LYS A 462 -22.54 -26.26 -18.58
C LYS A 462 -22.27 -27.52 -17.79
N GLY A 463 -23.20 -27.91 -16.89
CA GLY A 463 -23.09 -29.14 -16.10
C GLY A 463 -22.45 -28.98 -14.75
N PRO A 464 -21.96 -30.09 -14.14
CA PRO A 464 -21.43 -30.09 -12.76
C PRO A 464 -20.20 -29.20 -12.54
N GLY A 465 -19.47 -28.87 -13.60
CA GLY A 465 -18.30 -27.99 -13.55
C GLY A 465 -18.61 -26.53 -13.89
N CYS A 466 -19.88 -26.13 -13.96
CA CYS A 466 -20.23 -24.75 -14.23
C CYS A 466 -20.07 -23.88 -12.96
N ILE A 467 -19.89 -22.57 -13.17
CA ILE A 467 -19.63 -21.62 -12.10
C ILE A 467 -20.73 -21.58 -11.04
N GLY A 468 -21.99 -21.76 -11.43
CA GLY A 468 -23.12 -21.80 -10.51
C GLY A 468 -23.04 -22.95 -9.51
N THR A 469 -22.51 -24.10 -9.93
CA THR A 469 -22.33 -25.26 -9.05
C THR A 469 -21.33 -24.95 -7.92
N TRP A 470 -20.22 -24.29 -8.24
CA TRP A 470 -19.20 -23.92 -7.25
C TRP A 470 -19.67 -22.79 -6.33
N CYS A 471 -20.24 -21.73 -6.90
CA CYS A 471 -20.75 -20.60 -6.11
C CYS A 471 -21.91 -20.98 -5.18
N ASN A 472 -22.65 -22.05 -5.49
CA ASN A 472 -23.77 -22.53 -4.67
C ASN A 472 -23.37 -23.53 -3.59
N GLN A 473 -22.09 -23.87 -3.49
CA GLN A 473 -21.61 -24.77 -2.43
C GLN A 473 -21.59 -24.08 -1.07
N LYS A 474 -21.89 -24.86 -0.04
CA LYS A 474 -21.80 -24.39 1.35
C LYS A 474 -20.40 -23.84 1.64
N ASN A 475 -20.35 -22.68 2.28
CA ASN A 475 -19.11 -21.98 2.65
C ASN A 475 -18.28 -21.52 1.43
N PHE A 476 -18.91 -21.25 0.29
CA PHE A 476 -18.19 -20.64 -0.82
C PHE A 476 -17.55 -19.32 -0.39
N GLY A 477 -16.24 -19.21 -0.55
CA GLY A 477 -15.43 -18.06 -0.10
C GLY A 477 -14.91 -17.18 -1.23
N GLY A 478 -15.06 -17.64 -2.47
CA GLY A 478 -14.58 -16.95 -3.66
C GLY A 478 -13.83 -17.89 -4.61
N ALA A 479 -13.45 -17.36 -5.76
CA ALA A 479 -12.73 -18.12 -6.78
C ALA A 479 -11.76 -17.23 -7.55
N TYR A 480 -10.71 -17.87 -8.09
CA TYR A 480 -9.76 -17.28 -9.02
C TYR A 480 -9.73 -18.06 -10.32
N PHE A 481 -9.84 -17.36 -11.44
CA PHE A 481 -9.80 -17.94 -12.79
C PHE A 481 -8.43 -17.75 -13.44
N ASN A 482 -7.89 -18.81 -13.95
CA ASN A 482 -6.72 -18.76 -14.83
C ASN A 482 -6.89 -19.74 -16.00
N PRO A 483 -7.09 -19.23 -17.22
CA PRO A 483 -7.14 -17.81 -17.62
C PRO A 483 -8.41 -17.08 -17.15
N ALA A 484 -8.38 -15.74 -17.18
CA ALA A 484 -9.57 -14.92 -16.95
C ALA A 484 -10.69 -15.25 -17.92
N VAL A 485 -11.95 -15.10 -17.49
CA VAL A 485 -13.13 -15.45 -18.27
C VAL A 485 -13.85 -14.17 -18.73
N SER A 486 -14.34 -14.17 -19.97
CA SER A 486 -15.12 -13.04 -20.49
C SER A 486 -16.38 -12.81 -19.66
N LEU A 487 -16.61 -11.54 -19.28
CA LEU A 487 -17.82 -11.13 -18.57
C LEU A 487 -19.11 -11.51 -19.35
N LYS A 488 -19.07 -11.42 -20.67
CA LYS A 488 -20.16 -11.84 -21.55
C LYS A 488 -20.43 -13.34 -21.44
N SER A 489 -19.37 -14.14 -21.44
CA SER A 489 -19.46 -15.59 -21.28
C SER A 489 -20.07 -15.98 -19.94
N LEU A 490 -19.68 -15.32 -18.86
CA LEU A 490 -20.25 -15.53 -17.53
C LEU A 490 -21.75 -15.20 -17.49
N ALA A 491 -22.15 -14.09 -18.09
CA ALA A 491 -23.55 -13.65 -18.12
C ALA A 491 -24.46 -14.59 -18.92
N THR A 492 -23.96 -15.17 -20.03
CA THR A 492 -24.75 -16.04 -20.90
C THR A 492 -24.86 -17.49 -20.44
N HIS A 493 -23.95 -17.95 -19.55
CA HIS A 493 -23.87 -19.35 -19.16
C HIS A 493 -24.26 -19.63 -17.71
N SER A 494 -24.80 -18.65 -16.97
CA SER A 494 -25.09 -18.83 -15.55
C SER A 494 -26.42 -18.22 -15.13
N ASP A 495 -27.48 -19.04 -15.22
CA ASP A 495 -28.80 -18.72 -14.65
C ASP A 495 -28.69 -18.43 -13.14
N PHE A 496 -27.73 -19.09 -12.46
CA PHE A 496 -27.42 -18.85 -11.05
C PHE A 496 -26.94 -17.41 -10.82
N LEU A 497 -25.98 -16.91 -11.60
CA LEU A 497 -25.51 -15.55 -11.47
C LEU A 497 -26.62 -14.53 -11.78
N ALA A 498 -27.47 -14.82 -12.77
CA ALA A 498 -28.61 -13.98 -13.10
C ALA A 498 -29.67 -13.94 -11.99
N SER A 499 -29.81 -15.01 -11.19
CA SER A 499 -30.78 -15.09 -10.08
C SER A 499 -30.32 -14.38 -8.79
N LEU A 500 -29.05 -14.02 -8.67
CA LEU A 500 -28.50 -13.34 -7.48
C LEU A 500 -29.15 -11.96 -7.26
N ASN A 501 -29.19 -11.54 -6.01
CA ASN A 501 -29.73 -10.23 -5.61
C ASN A 501 -31.15 -9.99 -6.14
N ASN A 502 -32.05 -10.99 -6.03
CA ASN A 502 -33.42 -10.94 -6.51
C ASN A 502 -33.54 -10.65 -8.03
N GLY A 503 -32.63 -11.21 -8.82
CA GLY A 503 -32.56 -11.00 -10.26
C GLY A 503 -31.75 -9.83 -10.76
N ALA A 504 -31.13 -9.05 -9.84
CA ALA A 504 -30.22 -7.96 -10.21
C ALA A 504 -28.81 -8.43 -10.63
N GLY A 505 -28.50 -9.71 -10.39
CA GLY A 505 -27.21 -10.32 -10.71
C GLY A 505 -26.07 -9.97 -9.71
N PRO A 506 -24.84 -10.41 -9.96
CA PRO A 506 -23.67 -10.09 -9.16
C PRO A 506 -23.23 -8.64 -9.36
N THR A 507 -22.56 -8.07 -8.37
CA THR A 507 -21.90 -6.77 -8.53
C THR A 507 -20.66 -6.95 -9.43
N VAL A 508 -20.47 -6.07 -10.40
CA VAL A 508 -19.29 -6.07 -11.28
C VAL A 508 -18.45 -4.85 -10.95
N SER A 509 -17.15 -5.05 -10.64
CA SER A 509 -16.22 -3.94 -10.41
C SER A 509 -16.05 -3.10 -11.68
N GLU A 510 -15.66 -1.83 -11.52
CA GLU A 510 -15.37 -0.95 -12.65
C GLU A 510 -14.27 -1.53 -13.55
N ALA A 511 -13.22 -2.09 -12.94
CA ALA A 511 -12.14 -2.74 -13.66
C ALA A 511 -12.64 -3.91 -14.50
N ALA A 512 -13.36 -4.86 -13.91
CA ALA A 512 -13.90 -6.02 -14.63
C ALA A 512 -14.85 -5.60 -15.75
N ARG A 513 -15.64 -4.55 -15.56
CA ARG A 513 -16.57 -4.01 -16.57
C ARG A 513 -15.84 -3.39 -17.75
N LEU A 514 -14.83 -2.56 -17.50
CA LEU A 514 -14.06 -1.90 -18.57
C LEU A 514 -13.13 -2.88 -19.30
N ILE A 515 -12.48 -3.78 -18.55
CA ILE A 515 -11.61 -4.83 -19.11
C ILE A 515 -12.46 -5.86 -19.89
N GLY A 516 -13.71 -6.11 -19.47
CA GLY A 516 -14.58 -7.12 -20.04
C GLY A 516 -14.24 -8.55 -19.63
N MET A 517 -13.25 -8.75 -18.73
CA MET A 517 -12.77 -10.03 -18.24
C MET A 517 -12.81 -10.10 -16.72
N VAL A 518 -13.11 -11.26 -16.18
CA VAL A 518 -13.14 -11.57 -14.75
C VAL A 518 -12.09 -12.62 -14.46
N ASP A 519 -11.24 -12.37 -13.49
CA ASP A 519 -10.29 -13.34 -12.97
C ASP A 519 -10.56 -13.70 -11.50
N THR A 520 -11.36 -12.90 -10.79
CA THR A 520 -11.60 -13.11 -9.35
C THR A 520 -13.10 -12.94 -9.04
N ILE A 521 -13.65 -13.88 -8.26
CA ILE A 521 -14.98 -13.76 -7.64
C ILE A 521 -14.77 -13.63 -6.14
N VAL A 522 -15.35 -12.58 -5.55
CA VAL A 522 -15.23 -12.28 -4.13
C VAL A 522 -16.62 -12.31 -3.48
N VAL A 523 -16.70 -12.92 -2.30
CA VAL A 523 -17.91 -12.87 -1.46
C VAL A 523 -17.81 -11.69 -0.51
N ARG A 524 -18.77 -10.78 -0.54
CA ARG A 524 -18.81 -9.59 0.33
C ARG A 524 -20.16 -9.46 1.03
N PRO A 525 -20.20 -8.75 2.20
CA PRO A 525 -21.48 -8.34 2.77
C PRO A 525 -22.29 -7.53 1.76
N ALA A 526 -23.57 -7.77 1.66
CA ALA A 526 -24.47 -6.94 0.86
C ALA A 526 -24.45 -5.51 1.45
N PRO A 527 -24.50 -4.46 0.60
CA PRO A 527 -24.63 -3.10 1.10
C PRO A 527 -25.92 -3.01 1.95
N SER A 528 -25.79 -2.55 3.20
CA SER A 528 -26.95 -2.30 4.05
C SER A 528 -27.83 -1.26 3.34
N SER A 529 -29.05 -1.63 2.99
CA SER A 529 -30.07 -0.63 2.63
C SER A 529 -30.13 0.34 3.81
N ALA A 530 -29.95 1.64 3.55
CA ALA A 530 -30.11 2.67 4.56
C ALA A 530 -31.47 2.44 5.27
N PRO A 531 -31.55 2.58 6.61
CA PRO A 531 -32.82 2.41 7.29
C PRO A 531 -33.79 3.46 6.73
N THR A 532 -34.76 2.99 5.96
CA THR A 532 -35.94 3.77 5.63
C THR A 532 -36.53 4.24 6.96
N SER A 533 -36.55 5.57 7.17
CA SER A 533 -37.28 6.34 8.17
C SER A 533 -37.82 5.54 9.38
N ALA A 534 -37.31 5.86 10.57
CA ALA A 534 -37.83 5.35 11.82
C ALA A 534 -39.37 5.42 11.85
N PRO A 535 -40.08 4.35 12.24
CA PRO A 535 -41.50 4.48 12.54
C PRO A 535 -41.64 5.31 13.80
N SER A 536 -42.19 6.51 13.66
CA SER A 536 -42.67 7.32 14.76
C SER A 536 -43.91 6.66 15.36
N SER A 537 -43.74 5.76 16.32
CA SER A 537 -44.73 5.47 17.38
C SER A 537 -44.17 4.42 18.32
N ILE A 538 -43.96 4.85 19.55
CA ILE A 538 -43.71 3.98 20.71
C ILE A 538 -45.00 3.23 21.00
N PRO A 539 -45.07 1.89 20.98
CA PRO A 539 -46.23 1.16 21.47
C PRO A 539 -46.19 1.16 22.98
N SER A 540 -47.14 1.85 23.59
CA SER A 540 -47.47 1.71 25.01
C SER A 540 -48.26 0.42 25.22
N SER A 541 -47.60 -0.66 25.60
CA SER A 541 -48.06 -1.75 26.46
C SER A 541 -47.32 -3.06 26.17
N PRO A 542 -46.96 -3.87 27.19
CA PRO A 542 -46.25 -5.13 27.00
C PRO A 542 -47.19 -6.20 26.43
N PRO A 543 -46.76 -7.05 25.49
CA PRO A 543 -47.59 -8.13 24.98
C PRO A 543 -47.74 -9.25 26.03
N ARG A 544 -48.98 -9.65 26.24
CA ARG A 544 -49.35 -10.86 27.00
C ARG A 544 -48.79 -12.10 26.29
N HIS A 545 -48.12 -12.95 27.06
CA HIS A 545 -47.74 -14.30 26.65
C HIS A 545 -48.96 -15.11 26.21
N LYS A 546 -49.01 -15.52 24.96
CA LYS A 546 -49.74 -16.70 24.53
C LYS A 546 -48.71 -17.75 24.13
N ASN A 547 -48.68 -18.84 24.86
CA ASN A 547 -48.02 -20.08 24.50
C ASN A 547 -48.59 -20.60 23.18
N GLY A 548 -47.71 -20.84 22.23
CA GLY A 548 -48.10 -21.48 20.96
C GLY A 548 -46.87 -21.48 20.03
N ASP A 549 -46.24 -22.63 19.93
CA ASP A 549 -45.12 -22.94 19.07
C ASP A 549 -45.39 -22.49 17.64
N SER A 550 -44.58 -21.57 17.14
CA SER A 550 -44.23 -21.49 15.74
C SER A 550 -42.89 -20.77 15.63
N TYR A 551 -41.82 -21.55 15.73
CA TYR A 551 -40.58 -21.19 15.04
C TYR A 551 -40.92 -21.19 13.56
N SER A 552 -41.19 -20.02 13.00
CA SER A 552 -41.15 -19.83 11.55
C SER A 552 -39.72 -20.06 11.14
N ALA A 553 -39.45 -21.28 10.69
CA ALA A 553 -38.25 -21.64 9.98
C ALA A 553 -38.14 -20.65 8.81
N LEU A 554 -37.15 -19.75 8.89
CA LEU A 554 -36.61 -19.11 7.70
C LEU A 554 -36.29 -20.27 6.74
N GLY A 555 -37.07 -20.42 5.66
CA GLY A 555 -36.83 -21.43 4.67
C GLY A 555 -35.37 -21.35 4.22
N PRO A 556 -34.76 -22.48 3.86
CA PRO A 556 -33.38 -22.49 3.41
C PRO A 556 -33.26 -21.50 2.24
N SER A 557 -32.39 -20.53 2.37
CA SER A 557 -32.01 -19.66 1.26
C SER A 557 -31.61 -20.58 0.10
N GLN A 558 -32.25 -20.45 -1.06
CA GLN A 558 -31.99 -21.30 -2.24
C GLN A 558 -30.55 -21.18 -2.77
N SER A 559 -29.73 -20.26 -2.22
CA SER A 559 -28.32 -20.11 -2.52
C SER A 559 -27.46 -20.57 -1.34
N GLY A 560 -26.42 -21.36 -1.57
CA GLY A 560 -25.44 -21.79 -0.56
C GLY A 560 -24.58 -20.64 0.02
N LEU A 561 -24.88 -19.40 -0.34
CA LEU A 561 -24.22 -18.20 0.18
C LEU A 561 -24.77 -17.82 1.55
N PRO A 562 -23.94 -17.30 2.46
CA PRO A 562 -24.38 -16.74 3.72
C PRO A 562 -25.44 -15.64 3.51
N PRO A 563 -26.44 -15.51 4.40
CA PRO A 563 -27.43 -14.45 4.30
C PRO A 563 -26.76 -13.07 4.33
N ASN A 564 -27.32 -12.11 3.61
CA ASN A 564 -26.78 -10.74 3.46
C ASN A 564 -25.39 -10.67 2.83
N THR A 565 -25.06 -11.57 1.91
CA THR A 565 -23.83 -11.50 1.11
C THR A 565 -24.14 -11.34 -0.36
N THR A 566 -23.22 -10.72 -1.08
CA THR A 566 -23.26 -10.57 -2.54
C THR A 566 -21.96 -11.08 -3.16
N LEU A 567 -22.03 -11.50 -4.41
CA LEU A 567 -20.86 -11.82 -5.21
C LEU A 567 -20.39 -10.57 -5.97
N VAL A 568 -19.09 -10.33 -5.91
CA VAL A 568 -18.41 -9.28 -6.68
C VAL A 568 -17.51 -9.95 -7.70
N LEU A 569 -17.76 -9.66 -8.97
CA LEU A 569 -16.90 -10.05 -10.09
C LEU A 569 -15.82 -8.98 -10.26
N ASP A 570 -14.56 -9.36 -10.16
CA ASP A 570 -13.43 -8.43 -10.20
C ASP A 570 -12.32 -8.92 -11.15
N ASN A 571 -11.34 -8.06 -11.38
CA ASN A 571 -10.13 -8.39 -12.14
C ASN A 571 -8.90 -7.93 -11.35
N ALA A 572 -8.05 -8.85 -10.92
CA ALA A 572 -6.82 -8.59 -10.19
C ALA A 572 -5.59 -8.42 -11.10
N SER A 573 -5.65 -8.94 -12.33
CA SER A 573 -4.50 -8.98 -13.25
C SER A 573 -3.95 -7.60 -13.59
N TRP A 574 -4.80 -6.59 -13.78
CA TRP A 574 -4.34 -5.23 -14.07
C TRP A 574 -3.52 -4.63 -12.92
N LYS A 575 -3.83 -5.01 -11.65
CA LYS A 575 -3.05 -4.58 -10.49
C LYS A 575 -1.70 -5.28 -10.43
N GLY A 576 -1.66 -6.56 -10.83
CA GLY A 576 -0.41 -7.28 -11.00
C GLY A 576 0.52 -6.58 -12.01
N ILE A 577 -0.03 -6.14 -13.14
CA ILE A 577 0.69 -5.36 -14.15
C ILE A 577 1.15 -4.02 -13.57
N LEU A 578 0.25 -3.28 -12.92
CA LEU A 578 0.55 -1.99 -12.29
C LEU A 578 1.70 -2.12 -11.28
N SER A 579 1.63 -3.07 -10.36
CA SER A 579 2.64 -3.30 -9.33
C SER A 579 3.99 -3.71 -9.92
N THR A 580 3.99 -4.52 -10.99
CA THR A 580 5.21 -4.88 -11.71
C THR A 580 5.87 -3.65 -12.33
N LEU A 581 5.09 -2.81 -13.00
CA LEU A 581 5.62 -1.60 -13.66
C LEU A 581 6.13 -0.56 -12.66
N THR A 582 5.47 -0.43 -11.51
CA THR A 582 5.85 0.54 -10.48
C THR A 582 6.86 0.02 -9.45
N ARG A 583 7.42 -1.17 -9.66
CA ARG A 583 8.39 -1.79 -8.76
C ARG A 583 9.70 -1.01 -8.70
N ASP A 584 10.29 -0.70 -9.86
CA ASP A 584 11.61 -0.08 -9.99
C ASP A 584 11.53 1.33 -10.63
N PHE A 585 10.32 1.81 -10.90
CA PHE A 585 10.01 3.13 -11.45
C PHE A 585 8.88 3.78 -10.68
N ALA A 586 8.99 5.06 -10.42
CA ALA A 586 7.90 5.82 -9.81
C ALA A 586 6.71 5.94 -10.78
N PRO A 587 5.46 6.01 -10.31
CA PRO A 587 4.30 6.19 -11.19
C PRO A 587 4.43 7.36 -12.16
N SER A 588 5.10 8.45 -11.74
CA SER A 588 5.34 9.61 -12.59
C SER A 588 6.16 9.32 -13.85
N ALA A 589 6.95 8.24 -13.87
CA ALA A 589 7.71 7.83 -15.06
C ALA A 589 6.81 7.50 -16.25
N TYR A 590 5.59 7.12 -15.99
CA TYR A 590 4.60 6.72 -16.98
C TYR A 590 3.66 7.86 -17.39
N PHE A 591 3.61 8.96 -16.62
CA PHE A 591 2.68 10.05 -16.88
C PHE A 591 2.94 10.73 -18.20
N GLY A 592 1.95 10.69 -19.09
CA GLY A 592 2.03 11.34 -20.41
C GLY A 592 3.01 10.67 -21.39
N CYS A 593 3.68 9.57 -21.03
CA CYS A 593 4.60 8.87 -21.95
C CYS A 593 3.84 8.13 -23.07
N ALA A 594 4.58 7.69 -24.09
CA ALA A 594 4.08 6.81 -25.13
C ALA A 594 4.34 5.34 -24.76
N ALA A 595 3.35 4.48 -25.00
CA ALA A 595 3.47 3.03 -24.83
C ALA A 595 3.08 2.29 -26.11
N VAL A 596 3.61 1.09 -26.30
CA VAL A 596 3.19 0.15 -27.35
C VAL A 596 2.65 -1.11 -26.70
N VAL A 597 1.48 -1.57 -27.14
CA VAL A 597 0.87 -2.82 -26.69
C VAL A 597 0.75 -3.77 -27.86
N LEU A 598 1.38 -4.95 -27.73
CA LEU A 598 1.37 -6.04 -28.70
C LEU A 598 0.43 -7.13 -28.21
N ALA A 599 -0.62 -7.45 -28.97
CA ALA A 599 -1.56 -8.51 -28.58
C ALA A 599 -2.16 -9.18 -29.82
N SER A 600 -2.70 -10.40 -29.64
CA SER A 600 -3.45 -11.10 -30.69
C SER A 600 -4.91 -10.69 -30.75
N SER A 601 -5.47 -10.27 -29.62
CA SER A 601 -6.85 -9.82 -29.48
C SER A 601 -6.97 -8.62 -28.54
N ALA A 602 -8.13 -7.97 -28.59
CA ALA A 602 -8.46 -6.89 -27.65
C ALA A 602 -8.62 -7.40 -26.21
N GLU A 603 -9.04 -8.63 -26.04
CA GLU A 603 -9.22 -9.29 -24.73
C GLU A 603 -7.86 -9.53 -24.05
N ASP A 604 -6.85 -10.00 -24.80
CA ASP A 604 -5.48 -10.19 -24.29
C ASP A 604 -4.83 -8.86 -23.84
N ALA A 605 -5.16 -7.78 -24.53
CA ALA A 605 -4.63 -6.45 -24.24
C ALA A 605 -5.35 -5.72 -23.09
N ALA A 606 -6.58 -6.12 -22.75
CA ALA A 606 -7.49 -5.28 -21.96
C ALA A 606 -7.00 -4.96 -20.56
N SER A 607 -6.42 -5.93 -19.83
CA SER A 607 -5.85 -5.70 -18.49
C SER A 607 -4.64 -4.78 -18.55
N ALA A 608 -3.80 -4.89 -19.59
CA ALA A 608 -2.68 -3.99 -19.82
C ALA A 608 -3.15 -2.56 -20.11
N LEU A 609 -4.14 -2.40 -21.01
CA LEU A 609 -4.71 -1.09 -21.31
C LEU A 609 -5.30 -0.42 -20.09
N PHE A 610 -5.98 -1.18 -19.22
CA PHE A 610 -6.52 -0.63 -17.98
C PHE A 610 -5.41 -0.20 -17.01
N ALA A 611 -4.34 -0.98 -16.86
CA ALA A 611 -3.18 -0.61 -16.05
C ALA A 611 -2.49 0.66 -16.59
N LEU A 612 -2.36 0.79 -17.93
CA LEU A 612 -1.79 1.99 -18.56
C LEU A 612 -2.68 3.23 -18.37
N LYS A 613 -4.01 3.06 -18.40
CA LYS A 613 -4.97 4.12 -18.04
C LYS A 613 -4.75 4.57 -16.59
N ALA A 614 -4.66 3.63 -15.65
CA ALA A 614 -4.41 3.92 -14.23
C ALA A 614 -3.07 4.65 -14.02
N LEU A 615 -2.02 4.32 -14.80
CA LEU A 615 -0.73 5.00 -14.82
C LEU A 615 -0.74 6.36 -15.54
N LYS A 616 -1.88 6.77 -16.11
CA LYS A 616 -2.01 8.04 -16.86
C LYS A 616 -1.01 8.16 -18.01
N VAL A 617 -0.79 7.05 -18.72
CA VAL A 617 -0.01 7.03 -19.95
C VAL A 617 -0.67 7.95 -20.99
N GLY A 618 0.12 8.77 -21.67
CA GLY A 618 -0.42 9.79 -22.59
C GLY A 618 -0.97 9.22 -23.88
N LYS A 619 -0.29 8.23 -24.46
CA LYS A 619 -0.69 7.63 -25.73
C LYS A 619 -0.27 6.17 -25.83
N VAL A 620 -1.16 5.33 -26.34
CA VAL A 620 -0.90 3.89 -26.57
C VAL A 620 -1.00 3.59 -28.05
N TYR A 621 0.02 2.95 -28.58
CA TYR A 621 0.03 2.38 -29.93
C TYR A 621 -0.26 0.90 -29.86
N THR A 622 -1.22 0.43 -30.68
CA THR A 622 -1.63 -0.97 -30.71
C THR A 622 -1.05 -1.70 -31.91
N VAL A 623 -0.58 -2.93 -31.69
CA VAL A 623 -0.09 -3.83 -32.73
C VAL A 623 -0.82 -5.16 -32.63
N GLY A 624 -1.48 -5.56 -33.73
CA GLY A 624 -2.12 -6.86 -33.89
C GLY A 624 -3.60 -6.93 -33.48
N PHE A 625 -4.19 -5.88 -32.91
CA PHE A 625 -5.60 -5.86 -32.50
C PHE A 625 -6.27 -4.50 -32.71
N LYS A 626 -7.59 -4.49 -32.71
CA LYS A 626 -8.41 -3.27 -32.77
C LYS A 626 -8.71 -2.77 -31.36
N THR A 627 -8.68 -1.45 -31.17
CA THR A 627 -8.97 -0.79 -29.89
C THR A 627 -10.37 -1.18 -29.35
N PRO A 628 -10.47 -1.64 -28.10
CA PRO A 628 -11.75 -1.84 -27.46
C PRO A 628 -12.48 -0.50 -27.27
N PRO A 629 -13.80 -0.38 -27.63
CA PRO A 629 -14.53 0.87 -27.53
C PRO A 629 -14.57 1.46 -26.10
N ALA A 630 -14.50 0.62 -25.08
CA ALA A 630 -14.55 1.02 -23.68
C ALA A 630 -13.39 1.92 -23.25
N PHE A 631 -12.24 1.86 -23.91
CA PHE A 631 -11.06 2.64 -23.55
C PHE A 631 -10.92 3.95 -24.31
N GLY A 632 -11.62 4.13 -25.44
CA GLY A 632 -11.42 5.27 -26.36
C GLY A 632 -11.78 6.65 -25.81
N LYS A 633 -12.43 6.75 -24.65
CA LYS A 633 -12.77 8.03 -24.03
C LYS A 633 -11.69 8.57 -23.09
N ASP A 634 -10.92 7.69 -22.46
CA ASP A 634 -10.03 8.03 -21.36
C ASP A 634 -8.56 7.78 -21.65
N LEU A 635 -8.25 7.05 -22.74
CA LEU A 635 -6.91 6.72 -23.17
C LEU A 635 -6.79 6.94 -24.67
N LEU A 636 -5.84 7.76 -25.09
CA LEU A 636 -5.59 7.98 -26.51
C LEU A 636 -4.92 6.73 -27.10
N ILE A 637 -5.67 5.98 -27.89
CA ILE A 637 -5.21 4.73 -28.49
C ILE A 637 -5.22 4.85 -30.02
N GLU A 638 -4.10 4.55 -30.65
CA GLU A 638 -3.94 4.55 -32.11
C GLU A 638 -3.25 3.28 -32.59
N PRO A 639 -3.57 2.79 -33.81
CA PRO A 639 -2.83 1.70 -34.40
C PRO A 639 -1.38 2.17 -34.73
N PHE A 640 -0.40 1.33 -34.45
CA PHE A 640 0.97 1.59 -34.80
C PHE A 640 1.15 1.47 -36.34
N THR A 641 1.62 2.53 -36.99
CA THR A 641 1.86 2.58 -38.44
C THR A 641 3.33 2.74 -38.79
N SER A 642 4.07 3.55 -38.01
CA SER A 642 5.50 3.77 -38.23
C SER A 642 6.17 4.38 -37.00
N LEU A 643 7.51 4.34 -36.93
CA LEU A 643 8.29 5.04 -35.92
C LEU A 643 8.05 6.55 -35.88
N GLU A 644 7.82 7.14 -37.05
CA GLU A 644 7.56 8.58 -37.18
C GLU A 644 6.27 9.00 -36.51
N SER A 645 5.28 8.11 -36.47
CA SER A 645 4.00 8.38 -35.72
C SER A 645 4.25 8.57 -34.24
N ILE A 646 5.21 7.86 -33.64
CA ILE A 646 5.61 8.02 -32.25
C ILE A 646 6.40 9.30 -32.03
N GLN A 647 7.27 9.66 -32.98
CA GLN A 647 8.04 10.91 -32.91
C GLN A 647 7.16 12.15 -32.92
N ARG A 648 6.13 12.18 -33.76
CA ARG A 648 5.17 13.30 -33.83
C ARG A 648 4.35 13.44 -32.57
N ALA A 649 4.02 12.35 -31.86
CA ALA A 649 3.24 12.40 -30.63
C ALA A 649 3.99 13.04 -29.45
N ARG A 650 5.32 13.07 -29.46
CA ARG A 650 6.13 13.71 -28.42
C ARG A 650 6.19 15.24 -28.49
N THR A 651 5.80 15.83 -29.60
CA THR A 651 5.87 17.28 -29.82
C THR A 651 4.67 18.07 -29.27
N VAL A 652 3.64 17.39 -28.80
CA VAL A 652 2.44 18.03 -28.25
C VAL A 652 2.29 17.61 -26.78
N GLY A 653 3.01 18.29 -25.89
CA GLY A 653 2.78 18.19 -24.46
C GLY A 653 1.44 18.81 -24.08
N ALA A 654 0.77 18.28 -23.06
CA ALA A 654 -0.56 18.71 -22.57
C ALA A 654 -0.69 20.19 -22.20
N ASN A 655 0.38 20.98 -22.27
CA ASN A 655 0.41 22.41 -21.96
C ASN A 655 1.05 23.29 -23.06
N GLY A 656 1.17 22.79 -24.28
CA GLY A 656 1.72 23.61 -25.38
C GLY A 656 3.20 23.99 -25.23
N SER A 657 3.92 23.48 -24.24
CA SER A 657 5.35 23.69 -24.09
C SER A 657 6.12 22.59 -24.84
N ASN A 658 6.93 23.01 -25.80
CA ASN A 658 7.90 22.17 -26.49
C ASN A 658 8.97 21.69 -25.50
N VAL A 659 8.73 20.59 -24.76
CA VAL A 659 9.79 19.89 -24.05
C VAL A 659 10.35 18.85 -25.03
N GLY A 660 11.23 19.35 -25.91
CA GLY A 660 11.99 18.54 -26.82
C GLY A 660 13.07 17.76 -26.09
N THR A 661 12.82 16.50 -25.82
CA THR A 661 13.89 15.51 -25.65
C THR A 661 13.62 14.39 -26.65
N GLY A 662 14.15 14.61 -27.85
CA GLY A 662 13.99 13.74 -28.99
C GLY A 662 14.65 12.38 -28.82
N THR A 663 13.89 11.37 -28.56
CA THR A 663 14.16 10.02 -29.02
C THR A 663 12.82 9.41 -29.41
N GLY A 664 12.64 9.20 -30.68
CA GLY A 664 11.42 8.72 -31.32
C GLY A 664 11.09 7.26 -31.04
N SER A 665 11.13 6.84 -29.75
CA SER A 665 10.76 5.49 -29.39
C SER A 665 9.92 5.49 -28.11
N PRO A 666 8.98 4.52 -27.94
CA PRO A 666 8.12 4.48 -26.77
C PRO A 666 8.93 4.21 -25.51
N PHE A 667 8.47 4.79 -24.39
CA PHE A 667 9.04 4.51 -23.08
C PHE A 667 8.70 3.10 -22.60
N LEU A 668 7.50 2.61 -22.91
CA LEU A 668 6.98 1.32 -22.44
C LEU A 668 6.52 0.45 -23.62
N VAL A 669 6.94 -0.82 -23.62
CA VAL A 669 6.45 -1.86 -24.53
C VAL A 669 5.86 -2.99 -23.71
N VAL A 670 4.59 -3.31 -23.93
CA VAL A 670 3.89 -4.45 -23.30
C VAL A 670 3.56 -5.48 -24.36
N SER A 671 3.95 -6.73 -24.14
CA SER A 671 3.63 -7.87 -25.01
C SER A 671 2.67 -8.82 -24.32
N ALA A 672 1.51 -9.03 -24.94
CA ALA A 672 0.53 -10.10 -24.62
C ALA A 672 0.49 -11.15 -25.76
N LEU A 673 1.53 -11.22 -26.61
CA LEU A 673 1.64 -12.21 -27.69
C LEU A 673 2.16 -13.54 -27.12
N GLY A 674 1.56 -14.64 -27.52
CA GLY A 674 1.95 -15.98 -27.09
C GLY A 674 3.40 -16.37 -27.45
N PRO A 675 3.89 -17.47 -26.85
CA PRO A 675 5.27 -17.92 -27.02
C PRO A 675 5.66 -18.20 -28.48
N GLU A 676 4.69 -18.57 -29.30
CA GLU A 676 4.87 -18.85 -30.75
C GLU A 676 5.29 -17.61 -31.56
N LYS A 677 5.04 -16.41 -31.02
CA LYS A 677 5.40 -15.12 -31.64
C LYS A 677 6.65 -14.46 -31.05
N SER A 678 7.46 -15.20 -30.28
CA SER A 678 8.66 -14.67 -29.59
C SER A 678 9.62 -13.96 -30.54
N THR A 679 9.84 -14.50 -31.76
CA THR A 679 10.69 -13.87 -32.77
C THR A 679 10.19 -12.49 -33.21
N LEU A 680 8.87 -12.37 -33.41
CA LEU A 680 8.23 -11.10 -33.78
C LEU A 680 8.38 -10.08 -32.64
N VAL A 681 8.10 -10.48 -31.38
CA VAL A 681 8.29 -9.63 -30.23
C VAL A 681 9.72 -9.15 -30.11
N GLY A 682 10.71 -10.05 -30.26
CA GLY A 682 12.12 -9.71 -30.20
C GLY A 682 12.55 -8.74 -31.32
N MET A 683 11.98 -8.85 -32.51
CA MET A 683 12.24 -7.90 -33.62
C MET A 683 11.68 -6.50 -33.26
N LEU A 684 10.45 -6.42 -32.79
CA LEU A 684 9.80 -5.15 -32.42
C LEU A 684 10.51 -4.49 -31.24
N VAL A 685 10.94 -5.25 -30.25
CA VAL A 685 11.69 -4.74 -29.10
C VAL A 685 13.03 -4.12 -29.56
N ARG A 686 13.77 -4.77 -30.47
CA ARG A 686 15.00 -4.19 -31.06
C ARG A 686 14.71 -2.90 -31.81
N LEU A 687 13.58 -2.81 -32.53
CA LEU A 687 13.16 -1.61 -33.24
C LEU A 687 12.93 -0.42 -32.30
N PHE A 688 12.37 -0.68 -31.12
CA PHE A 688 12.08 0.33 -30.11
C PHE A 688 13.25 0.58 -29.15
N GLY A 689 14.29 -0.24 -29.19
CA GLY A 689 15.47 -0.15 -28.34
C GLY A 689 16.31 1.11 -28.60
N THR A 690 17.15 1.45 -27.64
CA THR A 690 18.11 2.56 -27.76
C THR A 690 19.33 2.10 -28.50
N ARG A 691 19.62 2.70 -29.68
CA ARG A 691 20.94 2.62 -30.31
C ARG A 691 21.75 3.87 -29.95
N GLY A 692 22.62 3.73 -28.92
CA GLY A 692 23.87 4.48 -28.90
C GLY A 692 23.85 5.99 -28.64
N SER A 693 22.87 6.56 -27.95
CA SER A 693 23.01 7.93 -27.44
C SER A 693 23.09 7.92 -25.91
N GLY A 694 24.18 8.41 -25.35
CA GLY A 694 24.55 8.35 -23.95
C GLY A 694 23.69 9.20 -22.99
N THR A 695 22.45 9.51 -23.33
CA THR A 695 21.52 10.35 -22.52
C THR A 695 20.11 9.79 -22.41
N ASP A 696 19.88 8.55 -22.86
CA ASP A 696 18.52 7.98 -22.89
C ASP A 696 18.08 7.39 -21.56
N SER A 697 16.93 7.84 -21.06
CA SER A 697 16.21 7.22 -19.95
C SER A 697 15.94 5.75 -20.25
N ARG A 698 16.18 4.88 -19.26
CA ARG A 698 15.94 3.43 -19.35
C ARG A 698 14.47 3.18 -19.65
N LYS A 699 14.18 2.43 -20.70
CA LYS A 699 12.83 2.06 -21.13
C LYS A 699 12.35 0.81 -20.40
N VAL A 700 11.06 0.53 -20.48
CA VAL A 700 10.45 -0.62 -19.80
C VAL A 700 9.85 -1.58 -20.83
N PHE A 701 10.16 -2.86 -20.68
CA PHE A 701 9.54 -3.96 -21.43
C PHE A 701 8.83 -4.91 -20.46
N LEU A 702 7.58 -5.24 -20.75
CA LEU A 702 6.78 -6.18 -19.98
C LEU A 702 6.27 -7.29 -20.89
N ASP A 703 6.63 -8.54 -20.62
CA ASP A 703 6.10 -9.71 -21.29
C ASP A 703 5.05 -10.41 -20.41
N LEU A 704 3.80 -10.47 -20.88
CA LEU A 704 2.70 -11.11 -20.19
C LEU A 704 2.59 -12.62 -20.54
N ALA A 705 3.33 -13.10 -21.55
CA ALA A 705 3.31 -14.51 -21.93
C ALA A 705 4.25 -15.32 -21.03
N ASP A 706 3.75 -16.45 -20.53
CA ASP A 706 4.59 -17.41 -19.83
C ASP A 706 5.49 -18.16 -20.84
N ARG A 707 6.79 -17.96 -20.70
CA ARG A 707 7.80 -18.53 -21.58
C ARG A 707 8.77 -19.40 -20.78
N PRO A 708 9.17 -20.58 -21.30
CA PRO A 708 10.21 -21.37 -20.64
C PRO A 708 11.55 -20.60 -20.67
N ALA A 709 12.22 -20.53 -19.52
CA ALA A 709 13.45 -19.75 -19.29
C ALA A 709 14.65 -20.15 -20.21
N SER A 710 14.56 -21.22 -20.95
CA SER A 710 15.63 -21.74 -21.84
C SER A 710 15.41 -21.48 -23.33
N ALA A 711 14.37 -20.73 -23.71
CA ALA A 711 14.06 -20.53 -25.11
C ALA A 711 15.13 -19.64 -25.81
N LYS A 712 15.76 -20.16 -26.85
CA LYS A 712 16.57 -19.34 -27.78
C LYS A 712 15.67 -18.24 -28.32
N GLY A 713 16.06 -16.96 -28.08
CA GLY A 713 15.28 -15.80 -28.52
C GLY A 713 14.27 -15.26 -27.52
N ASP A 714 14.53 -15.45 -26.23
CA ASP A 714 13.73 -14.85 -25.16
C ASP A 714 13.63 -13.32 -25.34
N PRO A 715 12.41 -12.76 -25.53
CA PRO A 715 12.20 -11.35 -25.71
C PRO A 715 12.68 -10.49 -24.53
N ALA A 716 12.65 -11.00 -23.29
CA ALA A 716 13.13 -10.29 -22.12
C ALA A 716 14.65 -10.07 -22.18
N LEU A 717 15.44 -11.09 -22.53
CA LEU A 717 16.88 -10.97 -22.74
C LEU A 717 17.22 -10.04 -23.91
N ILE A 718 16.41 -10.06 -24.97
CA ILE A 718 16.57 -9.14 -26.09
C ILE A 718 16.30 -7.71 -25.66
N ALA A 719 15.28 -7.50 -24.84
CA ALA A 719 14.92 -6.19 -24.31
C ALA A 719 16.03 -5.62 -23.41
N GLU A 720 16.57 -6.40 -22.51
CA GLU A 720 17.71 -5.99 -21.66
C GLU A 720 18.92 -5.56 -22.51
N ARG A 721 19.29 -6.36 -23.51
CA ARG A 721 20.38 -6.03 -24.45
C ARG A 721 20.07 -4.80 -25.32
N SER A 722 18.79 -4.44 -25.42
CA SER A 722 18.33 -3.26 -26.16
C SER A 722 18.09 -2.04 -25.26
N GLY A 723 18.52 -2.08 -24.00
CA GLY A 723 18.45 -0.96 -23.05
C GLY A 723 17.14 -0.86 -22.25
N PHE A 724 16.30 -1.91 -22.25
CA PHE A 724 15.08 -1.94 -21.45
C PHE A 724 15.33 -2.52 -20.05
N ALA A 725 14.56 -2.06 -19.06
CA ALA A 725 14.25 -2.86 -17.89
C ALA A 725 13.17 -3.87 -18.28
N ALA A 726 13.49 -5.16 -18.18
CA ALA A 726 12.58 -6.23 -18.62
C ALA A 726 11.92 -6.92 -17.45
N TYR A 727 10.62 -7.13 -17.55
CA TYR A 727 9.80 -7.89 -16.59
C TYR A 727 9.03 -8.98 -17.34
N GLY A 728 8.80 -10.09 -16.67
CA GLY A 728 8.13 -11.25 -17.25
C GLY A 728 6.79 -11.59 -16.60
N ALA A 729 6.08 -12.53 -17.19
CA ALA A 729 4.82 -13.07 -16.70
C ALA A 729 4.91 -13.57 -15.24
N ALA A 730 6.07 -14.07 -14.83
CA ALA A 730 6.30 -14.53 -13.46
C ALA A 730 6.15 -13.43 -12.41
N ASP A 731 6.62 -12.21 -12.70
CA ASP A 731 6.49 -11.07 -11.80
C ASP A 731 5.03 -10.62 -11.73
N VAL A 732 4.36 -10.49 -12.88
CA VAL A 732 2.94 -10.13 -12.96
C VAL A 732 2.07 -11.15 -12.22
N THR A 733 2.32 -12.45 -12.44
CA THR A 733 1.58 -13.53 -11.76
C THR A 733 1.76 -13.47 -10.25
N ALA A 734 2.97 -13.20 -9.76
CA ALA A 734 3.21 -13.09 -8.32
C ALA A 734 2.45 -11.90 -7.70
N PHE A 735 2.50 -10.72 -8.32
CA PHE A 735 1.71 -9.57 -7.85
C PHE A 735 0.20 -9.77 -8.01
N THR A 736 -0.26 -10.39 -9.10
CA THR A 736 -1.67 -10.76 -9.27
C THR A 736 -2.11 -11.72 -8.15
N THR A 737 -1.28 -12.67 -7.78
CA THR A 737 -1.57 -13.60 -6.66
C THR A 737 -1.67 -12.86 -5.32
N VAL A 738 -0.77 -11.89 -5.04
CA VAL A 738 -0.88 -11.02 -3.86
C VAL A 738 -2.24 -10.31 -3.82
N GLU A 739 -2.66 -9.73 -4.94
CA GLU A 739 -3.95 -9.04 -5.03
C GLU A 739 -5.14 -9.99 -4.89
N THR A 740 -5.07 -11.15 -5.52
CA THR A 740 -6.12 -12.18 -5.42
C THR A 740 -6.28 -12.66 -3.98
N LEU A 741 -5.18 -13.00 -3.29
CA LEU A 741 -5.22 -13.37 -1.87
C LEU A 741 -5.81 -12.25 -1.00
N ARG A 742 -5.42 -11.00 -1.26
CA ARG A 742 -5.97 -9.84 -0.56
C ARG A 742 -7.49 -9.68 -0.78
N LEU A 743 -7.95 -9.89 -2.00
CA LEU A 743 -9.39 -9.85 -2.33
C LEU A 743 -10.17 -10.98 -1.67
N LEU A 744 -9.62 -12.21 -1.66
CA LEU A 744 -10.30 -13.42 -1.15
C LEU A 744 -10.30 -13.49 0.38
N VAL A 745 -9.16 -13.19 1.02
CA VAL A 745 -8.99 -13.36 2.48
C VAL A 745 -8.93 -12.05 3.26
N GLY A 746 -8.71 -10.91 2.58
CA GLY A 746 -8.63 -9.59 3.21
C GLY A 746 -7.33 -9.32 3.98
N GLN A 747 -6.34 -10.22 3.90
CA GLN A 747 -5.07 -10.12 4.59
C GLN A 747 -3.89 -10.02 3.61
N ASN A 748 -2.79 -9.48 4.08
CA ASN A 748 -1.61 -9.27 3.26
C ASN A 748 -0.70 -10.50 3.23
N VAL A 749 -0.26 -10.86 2.03
CA VAL A 749 0.83 -11.82 1.81
C VAL A 749 1.87 -11.11 0.96
N PRO A 750 3.11 -10.92 1.44
CA PRO A 750 4.12 -10.17 0.72
C PRO A 750 4.49 -10.82 -0.63
N TYR A 751 4.84 -10.01 -1.62
CA TYR A 751 5.31 -10.47 -2.92
C TYR A 751 6.52 -11.42 -2.79
N SER A 752 7.46 -11.07 -1.92
CA SER A 752 8.65 -11.89 -1.67
C SER A 752 8.29 -13.28 -1.16
N PHE A 753 7.33 -13.38 -0.22
CA PHE A 753 6.82 -14.66 0.24
C PHE A 753 6.13 -15.45 -0.87
N VAL A 754 5.33 -14.81 -1.72
CA VAL A 754 4.68 -15.46 -2.87
C VAL A 754 5.73 -16.06 -3.81
N ARG A 755 6.79 -15.34 -4.12
CA ARG A 755 7.90 -15.81 -4.95
C ARG A 755 8.62 -16.99 -4.30
N LEU A 756 8.97 -16.88 -3.02
CA LEU A 756 9.62 -17.94 -2.27
C LEU A 756 8.75 -19.22 -2.20
N ALA A 757 7.48 -19.06 -1.83
CA ALA A 757 6.55 -20.19 -1.66
C ALA A 757 6.20 -20.89 -2.97
N SER A 758 6.27 -20.19 -4.11
CA SER A 758 6.06 -20.75 -5.45
C SER A 758 7.31 -21.43 -6.03
N GLY A 759 8.41 -21.52 -5.26
CA GLY A 759 9.67 -22.12 -5.72
C GLY A 759 10.40 -21.30 -6.80
N ARG A 760 10.09 -20.03 -6.96
CA ARG A 760 10.72 -19.13 -7.92
C ARG A 760 11.76 -18.26 -7.23
N THR A 761 12.90 -18.02 -7.90
CA THR A 761 13.92 -17.12 -7.38
C THR A 761 13.39 -15.69 -7.31
N LEU A 762 13.83 -14.93 -6.27
CA LEU A 762 13.48 -13.52 -6.10
C LEU A 762 14.19 -12.60 -7.11
N PHE A 763 15.19 -13.11 -7.81
CA PHE A 763 16.10 -12.40 -8.73
C PHE A 763 16.14 -13.05 -10.09
#